data_f383ad289397fbbbd37a3b646bba9482
#
_entry.id   f383ad289397fbbbd37a3b646bba9482
#
_cell.length_a   1.000
_cell.length_b   1.000
_cell.length_c   1.000
_cell.angle_alpha   90.00
_cell.angle_beta   90.00
_cell.angle_gamma   90.00
#
_symmetry.space_group_name_H-M   'P 1'
#
loop_
_entity.id
_entity.type
_entity.pdbx_description
1 polymer ?
#
loop_
_entity_poly.entity_id
_entity_poly.type
_entity_poly.pdbx_seq_one_letter_code
_entity_poly.pdbx_strand_id
1 'polypeptide(L)'
;MRIATGRFARRMLAASVMLACAQAGMAQSLTGGLYGHESGGTGAIVRVSSSATGFTKDITPDADGRYALNGLNPGQYQVSLVRDGQPQGSYDVVVNPNRNASVPELGAAPAAVSSADARDLGSVQVSATTMATNITPIDVSTPELSTSYNYKLIDALPVDRSPESIARLDSSVRFDQHNTGFVSIGGASPAENRYYYNEFDVTNDKTSLGSTTLPAEAISDTQLITGGASASWTNATGGVLSSTIKQGTNDFHAGYSLYFTPPTSRLLNPRGHNTLNSIGDYFSYASANNHDSIATQYLWASGALVKDKLFFFALLGNEPASRAQGYSQTQKESTSSRDKNYLLNLTWNITNDQSLNVLAHRDYNQSFNNFYQLNEDYNPKSAGDYLSWSQTRTDSRFLIANYHWQINDDLALRLMGGYLGSIVYSPNSSDENTAFPYVTSYNSATQVQTNIGRNNNPFLYSPSDYWRRGWKGDLTWQLGDHKLVFGGEYYKHSLKSSTDSVPAGWFTYYNQPNVALQNGSVSPADGRYVSQYVDLEGGSFQTINKGAYVEDYWQAADRVLLYGAIRWDNYIYKDGVGNQFMRLPITSPRLGFSWDVNGDSSLKVGGSLGKYSIPLPSSFSFGVAEPRTTYTNYYTYTGIDPNTQAPQGLNQIGSSYITNQGVPTPAQIAATNIKAPYQYEAQLYAQKQLTPEWSGLVQLGWVDLRRIVEDTCYGGGVQAYAQGQGYAGYQQDNSTCWLVNPGENFTLKRDYNGDGQVEPLSIPGAAIGLPKPKHKYYNLKLGLTHASTPAEPYFLNLSYTYAREYGNTNGLIDEERRSAGWIGQTSAFNYPGIMIGSNGDLAGDIRHSFTATGTYDFGNGFSLGGVFSAHSGAPTSCIGSYPDTQDPAFTHLPSQAHFCDGEIAKQGDDKRLPFFWQLDLSAMYDWKFNDSNDLSLQLRVTNVTNRQGTIDINQVYDTGLTSDGASIHSVNYHAATWQIPRTTSMVLRYTFQ
;
A
#
# COMPACT_ATOMS: atom_id res chain seq x y z
N MET A 1 15.78 37.27 -33.49
CA MET A 1 15.19 37.50 -32.21
C MET A 1 13.75 38.05 -32.35
N ARG A 2 12.83 37.28 -32.97
CA ARG A 2 11.39 37.60 -33.12
C ARG A 2 10.56 36.39 -33.52
N ILE A 3 10.61 35.26 -32.72
CA ILE A 3 9.71 34.11 -32.91
C ILE A 3 9.30 33.45 -31.56
N ALA A 4 9.77 33.95 -30.41
CA ALA A 4 9.50 33.30 -29.13
C ALA A 4 8.25 33.82 -28.41
N THR A 5 7.72 35.00 -28.73
CA THR A 5 6.59 35.63 -28.02
C THR A 5 5.20 35.11 -28.41
N GLY A 6 5.05 34.61 -29.63
CA GLY A 6 3.76 34.09 -30.10
C GLY A 6 3.34 32.72 -29.53
N ARG A 7 4.27 31.88 -29.08
CA ARG A 7 3.97 30.56 -28.50
C ARG A 7 3.62 30.64 -27.03
N PHE A 8 4.16 31.62 -26.31
CA PHE A 8 3.85 31.83 -24.90
C PHE A 8 2.46 32.42 -24.69
N ALA A 9 2.08 33.41 -25.52
CA ALA A 9 0.74 34.02 -25.52
C ALA A 9 -0.37 33.02 -25.95
N ARG A 10 -0.10 32.13 -26.89
CA ARG A 10 -1.06 31.06 -27.27
C ARG A 10 -1.19 29.97 -26.19
N ARG A 11 -0.15 29.69 -25.42
CA ARG A 11 -0.22 28.78 -24.28
C ARG A 11 -0.93 29.38 -23.09
N MET A 12 -0.78 30.68 -22.83
CA MET A 12 -1.56 31.41 -21.83
C MET A 12 -3.05 31.52 -22.22
N LEU A 13 -3.36 31.76 -23.49
CA LEU A 13 -4.74 31.78 -23.98
C LEU A 13 -5.39 30.39 -23.95
N ALA A 14 -4.65 29.32 -24.25
CA ALA A 14 -5.13 27.94 -24.12
C ALA A 14 -5.33 27.53 -22.64
N ALA A 15 -4.50 28.00 -21.73
CA ALA A 15 -4.70 27.82 -20.29
C ALA A 15 -5.93 28.59 -19.78
N SER A 16 -6.18 29.80 -20.28
CA SER A 16 -7.35 30.60 -19.90
C SER A 16 -8.65 30.01 -20.46
N VAL A 17 -8.62 29.39 -21.64
CA VAL A 17 -9.80 28.73 -22.25
C VAL A 17 -10.04 27.35 -21.58
N MET A 18 -9.01 26.65 -21.13
CA MET A 18 -9.19 25.42 -20.33
C MET A 18 -9.73 25.72 -18.92
N LEU A 19 -9.46 26.89 -18.35
CA LEU A 19 -10.09 27.32 -17.07
C LEU A 19 -11.57 27.69 -17.25
N ALA A 20 -12.01 28.08 -18.44
CA ALA A 20 -13.41 28.45 -18.70
C ALA A 20 -14.34 27.26 -19.02
N CYS A 21 -13.81 26.05 -19.23
CA CYS A 21 -14.61 24.85 -19.52
C CYS A 21 -14.68 23.86 -18.36
N ALA A 22 -14.07 24.17 -17.20
CA ALA A 22 -14.13 23.33 -15.99
C ALA A 22 -15.29 23.79 -15.11
N GLN A 23 -16.53 23.56 -15.54
CA GLN A 23 -17.67 23.61 -14.63
C GLN A 23 -17.89 22.22 -14.04
N ALA A 24 -17.93 22.19 -12.71
CA ALA A 24 -18.31 21.14 -11.76
C ALA A 24 -17.23 20.10 -11.41
N GLY A 25 -16.96 19.97 -10.22
CA GLY A 25 -17.45 19.37 -9.01
C GLY A 25 -16.41 18.82 -8.06
N MET A 26 -16.65 18.45 -6.87
CA MET A 26 -15.90 18.54 -5.63
C MET A 26 -16.04 17.40 -4.65
N ALA A 27 -15.20 17.17 -3.68
CA ALA A 27 -15.23 16.99 -2.25
C ALA A 27 -14.16 16.12 -1.65
N GLN A 28 -13.77 16.43 -0.55
CA GLN A 28 -12.96 15.98 0.60
C GLN A 28 -11.67 16.75 0.72
N SER A 29 -11.33 17.12 1.93
CA SER A 29 -10.54 18.31 2.18
C SER A 29 -9.39 18.00 3.14
N LEU A 30 -8.15 18.45 2.83
CA LEU A 30 -7.08 18.74 3.80
C LEU A 30 -7.60 19.54 4.99
N THR A 31 -8.74 20.18 4.80
CA THR A 31 -9.44 20.99 5.75
C THR A 31 -10.42 20.13 6.50
N GLY A 32 -10.69 20.49 7.72
CA GLY A 32 -11.84 20.01 8.49
C GLY A 32 -12.94 21.02 8.49
N GLY A 33 -13.89 20.81 9.36
CA GLY A 33 -14.96 21.77 9.63
C GLY A 33 -15.28 21.81 11.11
N LEU A 34 -16.18 22.67 11.45
CA LEU A 34 -16.83 22.70 12.77
C LEU A 34 -18.33 22.95 12.61
N TYR A 35 -19.09 22.46 13.57
CA TYR A 35 -20.53 22.66 13.63
C TYR A 35 -20.97 22.78 15.09
N GLY A 36 -22.05 23.45 15.30
CA GLY A 36 -22.60 23.62 16.64
C GLY A 36 -23.99 24.25 16.61
N HIS A 37 -24.51 24.50 17.81
CA HIS A 37 -25.77 25.15 18.04
C HIS A 37 -25.57 26.31 19.02
N GLU A 38 -26.29 27.43 18.79
CA GLU A 38 -26.37 28.52 19.70
C GLU A 38 -27.81 28.65 20.23
N SER A 39 -27.99 28.86 21.50
CA SER A 39 -29.31 29.01 22.16
C SER A 39 -29.71 30.45 22.37
N GLY A 40 -29.01 31.38 21.82
CA GLY A 40 -29.12 32.78 22.18
C GLY A 40 -30.12 33.62 21.40
N GLY A 41 -30.79 33.14 20.35
CA GLY A 41 -31.80 33.86 19.58
C GLY A 41 -31.27 34.78 18.50
N THR A 42 -32.16 35.46 17.77
CA THR A 42 -31.88 36.27 16.58
C THR A 42 -30.87 37.39 16.83
N GLY A 43 -29.88 37.51 15.90
CA GLY A 43 -28.84 38.53 15.88
C GLY A 43 -27.50 38.14 16.47
N ALA A 44 -27.32 36.90 16.86
CA ALA A 44 -26.03 36.38 17.27
C ALA A 44 -25.14 36.06 16.06
N ILE A 45 -23.83 36.27 16.19
CA ILE A 45 -22.78 35.91 15.22
C ILE A 45 -21.85 34.92 15.90
N VAL A 46 -21.52 33.84 15.24
CA VAL A 46 -20.48 32.91 15.67
C VAL A 46 -19.19 33.29 15.00
N ARG A 47 -18.21 33.71 15.78
CA ARG A 47 -16.87 34.06 15.28
C ARG A 47 -15.94 32.88 15.49
N VAL A 48 -15.30 32.45 14.39
CA VAL A 48 -14.26 31.42 14.37
C VAL A 48 -12.94 32.10 14.07
N SER A 49 -11.94 31.94 14.93
CA SER A 49 -10.62 32.57 14.77
C SER A 49 -9.49 31.63 15.15
N SER A 50 -8.31 31.81 14.52
CA SER A 50 -7.06 31.15 14.88
C SER A 50 -5.94 32.15 14.96
N SER A 51 -5.38 32.34 16.14
CA SER A 51 -4.22 33.23 16.37
C SER A 51 -2.96 32.70 15.67
N ALA A 52 -2.84 31.39 15.53
CA ALA A 52 -1.70 30.74 14.87
C ALA A 52 -1.58 31.09 13.38
N THR A 53 -2.68 31.41 12.71
CA THR A 53 -2.72 31.71 11.27
C THR A 53 -3.35 33.06 10.93
N GLY A 54 -3.82 33.83 11.93
CA GLY A 54 -4.53 35.10 11.73
C GLY A 54 -5.92 34.92 11.10
N PHE A 55 -6.42 33.69 10.99
CA PHE A 55 -7.73 33.41 10.42
C PHE A 55 -8.84 33.97 11.29
N THR A 56 -9.82 34.63 10.70
CA THR A 56 -11.07 35.05 11.38
C THR A 56 -12.22 35.06 10.40
N LYS A 57 -13.32 34.40 10.76
CA LYS A 57 -14.56 34.39 10.01
C LYS A 57 -15.77 34.45 10.92
N ASP A 58 -16.75 35.30 10.55
CA ASP A 58 -18.04 35.42 11.22
C ASP A 58 -19.09 34.62 10.46
N ILE A 59 -19.88 33.83 11.16
CA ILE A 59 -20.97 32.99 10.66
C ILE A 59 -22.27 33.46 11.26
N THR A 60 -23.33 33.58 10.49
CA THR A 60 -24.69 33.80 10.96
C THR A 60 -25.37 32.43 11.13
N PRO A 61 -25.79 32.06 12.35
CA PRO A 61 -26.57 30.83 12.54
C PRO A 61 -27.89 30.87 11.77
N ASP A 62 -28.42 29.70 11.44
CA ASP A 62 -29.74 29.59 10.83
C ASP A 62 -30.87 29.94 11.81
N ALA A 63 -32.14 29.81 11.35
CA ALA A 63 -33.32 30.13 12.16
C ALA A 63 -33.49 29.24 13.40
N ASP A 64 -32.85 28.06 13.38
CA ASP A 64 -32.88 27.10 14.48
C ASP A 64 -31.61 27.22 15.37
N GLY A 65 -30.74 28.22 15.13
CA GLY A 65 -29.51 28.43 15.89
C GLY A 65 -28.34 27.55 15.49
N ARG A 66 -28.45 26.77 14.41
CA ARG A 66 -27.41 25.88 13.93
C ARG A 66 -26.41 26.66 13.08
N TYR A 67 -25.12 26.27 13.18
CA TYR A 67 -24.08 26.82 12.34
C TYR A 67 -23.05 25.76 11.97
N ALA A 68 -22.43 25.91 10.82
CA ALA A 68 -21.34 25.06 10.37
C ALA A 68 -20.34 25.89 9.55
N LEU A 69 -19.06 25.55 9.65
CA LEU A 69 -17.98 26.10 8.82
C LEU A 69 -17.10 24.97 8.33
N ASN A 70 -17.05 24.79 7.05
CA ASN A 70 -16.18 23.82 6.39
C ASN A 70 -14.93 24.49 5.80
N GLY A 71 -13.92 23.71 5.40
CA GLY A 71 -12.76 24.23 4.71
C GLY A 71 -11.71 24.89 5.63
N LEU A 72 -11.75 24.62 6.91
CA LEU A 72 -10.76 25.08 7.87
C LEU A 72 -9.47 24.23 7.78
N ASN A 73 -8.31 24.89 7.70
CA ASN A 73 -7.04 24.21 7.84
C ASN A 73 -6.96 23.47 9.19
N PRO A 74 -6.35 22.29 9.28
CA PRO A 74 -6.18 21.61 10.55
C PRO A 74 -5.44 22.49 11.55
N GLY A 75 -5.94 22.56 12.79
CA GLY A 75 -5.35 23.39 13.82
C GLY A 75 -6.32 23.74 14.94
N GLN A 76 -5.86 24.59 15.82
CA GLN A 76 -6.65 25.09 16.95
C GLN A 76 -7.41 26.37 16.53
N TYR A 77 -8.69 26.39 16.85
CA TYR A 77 -9.59 27.53 16.60
C TYR A 77 -10.31 27.89 17.89
N GLN A 78 -10.52 29.18 18.08
CA GLN A 78 -11.44 29.70 19.09
C GLN A 78 -12.77 29.99 18.42
N VAL A 79 -13.83 29.42 18.94
CA VAL A 79 -15.21 29.66 18.49
C VAL A 79 -15.94 30.46 19.58
N SER A 80 -16.40 31.67 19.25
CA SER A 80 -17.02 32.58 20.20
C SER A 80 -18.38 33.07 19.70
N LEU A 81 -19.34 33.16 20.61
CA LEU A 81 -20.60 33.83 20.34
C LEU A 81 -20.42 35.34 20.53
N VAL A 82 -20.77 36.13 19.51
CA VAL A 82 -20.64 37.59 19.52
C VAL A 82 -22.06 38.18 19.42
N ARG A 83 -22.39 39.05 20.38
CA ARG A 83 -23.63 39.88 20.39
C ARG A 83 -23.31 41.32 20.62
N ASP A 84 -23.96 42.18 19.86
CA ASP A 84 -23.72 43.63 19.95
C ASP A 84 -22.23 44.01 19.93
N GLY A 85 -21.43 43.23 19.19
CA GLY A 85 -20.00 43.38 19.09
C GLY A 85 -19.17 42.90 20.29
N GLN A 86 -19.82 42.26 21.30
CA GLN A 86 -19.14 41.73 22.50
C GLN A 86 -19.17 40.19 22.53
N PRO A 87 -18.03 39.52 22.80
CA PRO A 87 -18.01 38.07 22.98
C PRO A 87 -18.72 37.65 24.25
N GLN A 88 -19.63 36.65 24.15
CA GLN A 88 -20.46 36.14 25.29
C GLN A 88 -20.09 34.71 25.69
N GLY A 89 -18.98 34.21 25.32
CA GLY A 89 -18.45 32.90 25.60
C GLY A 89 -17.62 32.40 24.47
N SER A 90 -16.65 31.56 24.74
CA SER A 90 -15.80 30.96 23.72
C SER A 90 -15.36 29.54 24.09
N TYR A 91 -15.14 28.73 23.10
CA TYR A 91 -14.55 27.38 23.21
C TYR A 91 -13.35 27.26 22.28
N ASP A 92 -12.31 26.63 22.78
CA ASP A 92 -11.19 26.20 21.94
C ASP A 92 -11.49 24.83 21.32
N VAL A 93 -11.42 24.75 20.00
CA VAL A 93 -11.78 23.56 19.21
C VAL A 93 -10.62 23.19 18.32
N VAL A 94 -10.26 21.91 18.31
CA VAL A 94 -9.25 21.38 17.38
C VAL A 94 -9.97 20.84 16.15
N VAL A 95 -9.65 21.42 15.01
CA VAL A 95 -10.10 20.94 13.71
C VAL A 95 -9.08 19.95 13.14
N ASN A 96 -9.51 18.72 12.93
CA ASN A 96 -8.72 17.67 12.32
C ASN A 96 -9.03 17.55 10.82
N PRO A 97 -8.09 17.06 10.00
CA PRO A 97 -8.34 16.83 8.58
C PRO A 97 -9.55 15.90 8.36
N ASN A 98 -10.37 16.21 7.38
CA ASN A 98 -11.52 15.41 6.96
C ASN A 98 -12.55 15.12 8.06
N ARG A 99 -12.60 15.91 9.11
CA ARG A 99 -13.56 15.78 10.22
C ARG A 99 -14.21 17.10 10.55
N ASN A 100 -15.45 17.02 11.00
CA ASN A 100 -16.15 18.15 11.57
C ASN A 100 -16.12 18.06 13.10
N ALA A 101 -15.55 19.05 13.74
CA ALA A 101 -15.52 19.18 15.19
C ALA A 101 -16.85 19.72 15.70
N SER A 102 -17.45 19.05 16.69
CA SER A 102 -18.62 19.55 17.39
C SER A 102 -18.20 20.64 18.38
N VAL A 103 -18.83 21.78 18.32
CA VAL A 103 -18.65 22.87 19.27
C VAL A 103 -19.72 22.74 20.35
N PRO A 104 -19.39 22.82 21.66
CA PRO A 104 -20.39 22.86 22.73
C PRO A 104 -21.39 24.00 22.53
N GLU A 105 -22.60 23.84 23.05
CA GLU A 105 -23.67 24.83 22.90
C GLU A 105 -23.22 26.24 23.36
N LEU A 106 -23.28 27.21 22.46
CA LEU A 106 -22.93 28.58 22.73
C LEU A 106 -24.14 29.34 23.31
N GLY A 107 -23.91 30.11 24.37
CA GLY A 107 -24.96 30.94 24.98
C GLY A 107 -25.81 30.26 26.02
N ALA A 108 -25.62 28.98 26.31
CA ALA A 108 -26.21 28.34 27.48
C ALA A 108 -25.68 28.99 28.75
N ALA A 109 -26.57 29.40 29.68
CA ALA A 109 -26.13 29.89 30.99
C ALA A 109 -25.29 28.80 31.69
N PRO A 110 -24.09 29.14 32.24
CA PRO A 110 -23.31 28.15 32.97
C PRO A 110 -24.18 27.50 34.02
N ALA A 111 -24.30 26.18 34.06
CA ALA A 111 -25.00 25.46 35.10
C ALA A 111 -24.47 25.98 36.44
N ALA A 112 -25.39 26.50 37.29
CA ALA A 112 -25.03 27.15 38.54
C ALA A 112 -24.24 26.16 39.41
N VAL A 113 -22.92 26.25 39.40
CA VAL A 113 -22.06 25.65 40.41
C VAL A 113 -22.35 26.38 41.71
N SER A 114 -22.84 25.65 42.69
CA SER A 114 -23.14 26.20 44.01
C SER A 114 -21.91 26.93 44.57
N SER A 115 -22.11 28.18 44.90
CA SER A 115 -21.13 29.13 45.43
C SER A 115 -20.59 28.72 46.80
N ALA A 116 -19.68 27.76 46.88
CA ALA A 116 -18.99 27.44 48.13
C ALA A 116 -17.46 27.47 48.04
N ASP A 117 -16.86 27.61 46.86
CA ASP A 117 -15.39 27.69 46.69
C ASP A 117 -14.98 28.61 45.53
N ALA A 118 -15.45 29.87 45.59
CA ALA A 118 -14.91 30.92 44.70
C ALA A 118 -13.57 31.42 45.29
N ARG A 119 -12.51 30.69 45.03
CA ARG A 119 -11.16 31.23 45.00
C ARG A 119 -10.92 31.77 43.61
N ASP A 120 -10.49 33.03 43.60
CA ASP A 120 -10.08 33.83 42.47
C ASP A 120 -9.19 33.00 41.51
N LEU A 121 -9.75 32.40 40.50
CA LEU A 121 -9.04 31.73 39.41
C LEU A 121 -8.67 32.82 38.42
N GLY A 122 -7.51 33.46 38.66
CA GLY A 122 -6.82 34.19 37.61
C GLY A 122 -6.78 33.39 36.33
N SER A 123 -6.92 34.05 35.19
CA SER A 123 -6.96 33.47 33.86
C SER A 123 -6.10 32.21 33.74
N VAL A 124 -6.74 31.06 33.67
CA VAL A 124 -6.04 29.81 33.42
C VAL A 124 -5.57 29.87 31.98
N GLN A 125 -4.35 30.34 31.79
CA GLN A 125 -3.57 30.05 30.61
C GLN A 125 -3.33 28.52 30.63
N VAL A 126 -4.15 27.80 29.89
CA VAL A 126 -3.89 26.37 29.66
C VAL A 126 -2.63 26.29 28.82
N SER A 127 -1.50 26.19 29.51
CA SER A 127 -0.23 25.84 28.88
C SER A 127 -0.42 24.56 28.09
N ALA A 128 -0.14 24.59 26.80
CA ALA A 128 -0.36 23.52 25.83
C ALA A 128 0.59 22.32 25.99
N THR A 129 0.69 21.79 27.21
CA THR A 129 1.50 20.58 27.52
C THR A 129 0.64 19.36 27.82
N THR A 130 -0.67 19.45 27.77
CA THR A 130 -1.53 18.26 27.78
C THR A 130 -1.38 17.54 26.45
N MET A 131 -0.94 16.28 26.47
CA MET A 131 -0.99 15.40 25.30
C MET A 131 -2.38 15.54 24.73
N ALA A 132 -2.49 16.12 23.52
CA ALA A 132 -3.77 16.42 22.92
C ALA A 132 -4.58 15.12 22.84
N THR A 133 -5.68 15.12 23.51
CA THR A 133 -6.59 13.99 23.63
C THR A 133 -7.06 13.60 22.23
N ASN A 134 -6.86 12.34 21.85
CA ASN A 134 -7.33 11.78 20.57
C ASN A 134 -8.83 11.45 20.60
N ILE A 135 -9.55 11.81 21.63
CA ILE A 135 -11.00 11.77 21.57
C ILE A 135 -11.48 13.05 20.92
N THR A 136 -11.57 12.98 19.59
CA THR A 136 -12.48 13.85 18.87
C THR A 136 -13.89 13.50 19.33
N PRO A 137 -14.77 14.48 19.59
CA PRO A 137 -16.18 14.24 19.77
C PRO A 137 -16.70 13.30 18.68
N ILE A 138 -17.67 12.44 19.03
CA ILE A 138 -18.24 11.50 18.08
C ILE A 138 -18.83 12.27 16.91
N ASP A 139 -18.22 12.14 15.73
CA ASP A 139 -18.64 12.86 14.52
C ASP A 139 -19.91 12.22 13.95
N VAL A 140 -21.06 12.85 14.18
CA VAL A 140 -22.37 12.40 13.67
C VAL A 140 -22.63 12.88 12.24
N SER A 141 -21.79 13.75 11.67
CA SER A 141 -21.99 14.38 10.37
C SER A 141 -21.62 13.48 9.17
N THR A 142 -21.14 12.25 9.40
CA THR A 142 -20.77 11.27 8.38
C THR A 142 -21.07 9.86 8.84
N PRO A 143 -21.44 8.92 7.92
CA PRO A 143 -21.53 7.50 8.24
C PRO A 143 -20.18 6.77 8.20
N GLU A 144 -19.08 7.43 7.85
CA GLU A 144 -17.74 6.82 7.88
C GLU A 144 -17.27 6.52 9.28
N LEU A 145 -16.63 5.39 9.46
CA LEU A 145 -15.92 5.06 10.69
C LEU A 145 -14.41 5.19 10.44
N SER A 146 -13.82 6.19 11.04
CA SER A 146 -12.39 6.46 10.92
C SER A 146 -11.74 6.74 12.28
N THR A 147 -10.44 6.44 12.37
CA THR A 147 -9.61 6.73 13.54
C THR A 147 -8.48 7.67 13.10
N SER A 148 -8.25 8.76 13.82
CA SER A 148 -7.14 9.68 13.59
C SER A 148 -6.09 9.54 14.69
N TYR A 149 -4.83 9.56 14.27
CA TYR A 149 -3.67 9.53 15.15
C TYR A 149 -2.82 10.78 14.91
N ASN A 150 -2.80 11.69 15.88
CA ASN A 150 -2.00 12.90 15.79
C ASN A 150 -0.52 12.64 16.14
N TYR A 151 0.37 13.55 15.72
CA TYR A 151 1.81 13.38 15.92
C TYR A 151 2.23 13.33 17.40
N LYS A 152 1.53 14.02 18.32
CA LYS A 152 1.86 14.03 19.75
C LYS A 152 1.68 12.65 20.39
N LEU A 153 0.60 11.95 20.04
CA LEU A 153 0.37 10.59 20.48
C LEU A 153 1.41 9.63 19.87
N ILE A 154 1.65 9.75 18.54
CA ILE A 154 2.62 8.89 17.84
C ILE A 154 4.03 9.09 18.42
N ASP A 155 4.40 10.32 18.80
CA ASP A 155 5.69 10.65 19.39
C ASP A 155 5.92 9.99 20.74
N ALA A 156 4.88 9.86 21.55
CA ALA A 156 4.95 9.22 22.87
C ALA A 156 5.03 7.70 22.80
N LEU A 157 4.58 7.09 21.70
CA LEU A 157 4.49 5.63 21.55
C LEU A 157 5.79 5.00 21.00
N PRO A 158 6.06 3.72 21.31
CA PRO A 158 7.20 2.96 20.79
C PRO A 158 6.93 2.41 19.39
N VAL A 159 6.37 3.22 18.48
CA VAL A 159 6.03 2.81 17.11
C VAL A 159 6.87 3.56 16.10
N ASP A 160 7.14 2.92 14.96
CA ASP A 160 7.65 3.61 13.80
C ASP A 160 6.56 4.55 13.28
N ARG A 161 6.95 5.63 12.62
CA ARG A 161 6.02 6.66 12.18
C ARG A 161 5.55 6.48 10.75
N SER A 162 5.74 5.31 10.14
CA SER A 162 5.15 5.02 8.85
C SER A 162 3.63 4.91 8.97
N PRO A 163 2.86 5.27 7.92
CA PRO A 163 1.42 5.08 7.92
C PRO A 163 1.00 3.64 8.26
N GLU A 164 1.77 2.66 7.82
CA GLU A 164 1.55 1.23 8.09
C GLU A 164 1.73 0.88 9.57
N SER A 165 2.76 1.42 10.21
CA SER A 165 3.00 1.20 11.64
C SER A 165 1.92 1.84 12.51
N ILE A 166 1.43 3.01 12.09
CA ILE A 166 0.31 3.69 12.74
C ILE A 166 -0.99 2.88 12.57
N ALA A 167 -1.25 2.34 11.37
CA ALA A 167 -2.42 1.52 11.13
C ALA A 167 -2.48 0.28 12.03
N ARG A 168 -1.33 -0.31 12.40
CA ARG A 168 -1.22 -1.46 13.31
C ARG A 168 -1.67 -1.20 14.76
N LEU A 169 -1.91 0.05 15.13
CA LEU A 169 -2.53 0.40 16.41
C LEU A 169 -4.02 0.02 16.47
N ASP A 170 -4.60 -0.36 15.34
CA ASP A 170 -5.95 -0.86 15.22
C ASP A 170 -5.98 -2.39 15.12
N SER A 171 -6.78 -3.07 15.95
CA SER A 171 -6.85 -4.55 16.01
C SER A 171 -7.45 -5.20 14.76
N SER A 172 -8.10 -4.45 13.87
CA SER A 172 -8.60 -4.95 12.59
C SER A 172 -7.56 -4.93 11.47
N VAL A 173 -6.36 -4.42 11.76
CA VAL A 173 -5.24 -4.35 10.83
C VAL A 173 -4.25 -5.49 11.08
N ARG A 174 -3.97 -6.25 10.05
CA ARG A 174 -2.98 -7.33 10.06
C ARG A 174 -1.71 -6.89 9.32
N PHE A 175 -0.56 -7.31 9.81
CA PHE A 175 0.72 -7.08 9.14
C PHE A 175 1.20 -8.36 8.46
N ASP A 176 1.38 -8.30 7.15
CA ASP A 176 1.94 -9.39 6.35
C ASP A 176 3.47 -9.30 6.37
N GLN A 177 4.08 -9.80 7.45
CA GLN A 177 5.53 -9.73 7.65
C GLN A 177 6.32 -10.59 6.67
N HIS A 178 5.71 -11.63 6.15
CA HIS A 178 6.43 -12.67 5.43
C HIS A 178 6.44 -12.46 3.92
N ASN A 179 5.31 -12.06 3.36
CA ASN A 179 5.13 -11.98 1.92
C ASN A 179 5.44 -10.57 1.39
N THR A 180 4.74 -9.54 1.89
CA THR A 180 4.83 -8.19 1.34
C THR A 180 5.51 -7.18 2.27
N GLY A 181 5.47 -7.39 3.58
CA GLY A 181 5.91 -6.40 4.57
C GLY A 181 4.95 -5.22 4.73
N PHE A 182 3.73 -5.33 4.21
CA PHE A 182 2.69 -4.28 4.28
C PHE A 182 1.47 -4.75 5.07
N VAL A 183 0.55 -3.82 5.34
CA VAL A 183 -0.66 -4.11 6.13
C VAL A 183 -1.82 -4.58 5.27
N SER A 184 -2.59 -5.51 5.80
CA SER A 184 -3.92 -5.92 5.33
C SER A 184 -4.97 -5.26 6.23
N ILE A 185 -5.94 -4.59 5.66
CA ILE A 185 -6.98 -3.84 6.37
C ILE A 185 -8.34 -4.37 5.97
N GLY A 186 -9.17 -4.74 6.95
CA GLY A 186 -10.52 -5.24 6.69
C GLY A 186 -10.58 -6.56 5.92
N GLY A 187 -9.55 -7.42 6.04
CA GLY A 187 -9.43 -8.69 5.33
C GLY A 187 -8.97 -8.57 3.87
N ALA A 188 -8.75 -7.37 3.34
CA ALA A 188 -8.25 -7.18 1.98
C ALA A 188 -6.75 -7.46 1.87
N SER A 189 -6.26 -7.82 0.68
CA SER A 189 -4.82 -7.97 0.47
C SER A 189 -4.09 -6.62 0.59
N PRO A 190 -2.79 -6.61 0.96
CA PRO A 190 -2.03 -5.36 1.10
C PRO A 190 -2.05 -4.45 -0.13
N ALA A 191 -2.14 -4.99 -1.35
CA ALA A 191 -2.19 -4.22 -2.60
C ALA A 191 -3.56 -3.53 -2.85
N GLU A 192 -4.54 -3.81 -2.01
CA GLU A 192 -5.91 -3.28 -2.12
C GLU A 192 -6.14 -2.04 -1.26
N ASN A 193 -5.18 -1.66 -0.41
CA ASN A 193 -5.21 -0.41 0.35
C ASN A 193 -4.89 0.80 -0.53
N ARG A 194 -5.27 2.00 -0.05
CA ARG A 194 -4.91 3.27 -0.65
C ARG A 194 -4.27 4.20 0.36
N TYR A 195 -3.23 4.91 -0.09
CA TYR A 195 -2.43 5.83 0.71
C TYR A 195 -2.49 7.22 0.12
N TYR A 196 -2.70 8.21 0.96
CA TYR A 196 -2.83 9.61 0.55
C TYR A 196 -1.91 10.51 1.38
N TYR A 197 -1.24 11.46 0.71
CA TYR A 197 -0.58 12.60 1.35
C TYR A 197 -1.25 13.88 0.89
N ASN A 198 -1.71 14.68 1.87
CA ASN A 198 -2.52 15.86 1.56
C ASN A 198 -3.58 15.51 0.49
N GLU A 199 -4.22 14.32 0.62
CA GLU A 199 -5.31 13.76 -0.20
C GLU A 199 -4.95 13.37 -1.65
N PHE A 200 -3.74 13.59 -2.10
CA PHE A 200 -3.26 13.03 -3.35
C PHE A 200 -2.90 11.56 -3.16
N ASP A 201 -3.37 10.70 -4.05
CA ASP A 201 -3.04 9.27 -4.02
C ASP A 201 -1.54 9.07 -4.26
N VAL A 202 -0.84 8.59 -3.23
CA VAL A 202 0.60 8.30 -3.20
C VAL A 202 0.90 6.81 -3.07
N THR A 203 -0.11 5.96 -3.23
CA THR A 203 0.07 4.51 -3.29
C THR A 203 1.13 4.17 -4.34
N ASN A 204 1.99 3.22 -4.06
CA ASN A 204 3.06 2.83 -4.98
C ASN A 204 2.48 2.51 -6.37
N ASP A 205 2.94 3.24 -7.39
CA ASP A 205 2.34 3.20 -8.71
C ASP A 205 2.63 1.92 -9.49
N LYS A 206 3.77 1.28 -9.19
CA LYS A 206 4.19 0.02 -9.84
C LYS A 206 3.42 -1.17 -9.27
N THR A 207 3.34 -1.29 -7.94
CA THR A 207 2.89 -2.51 -7.25
C THR A 207 1.60 -2.35 -6.45
N SER A 208 1.12 -1.14 -6.19
CA SER A 208 0.06 -0.83 -5.21
C SER A 208 0.38 -1.25 -3.77
N LEU A 209 1.63 -1.61 -3.46
CA LEU A 209 2.06 -1.97 -2.11
C LEU A 209 2.64 -0.76 -1.39
N GLY A 210 2.00 -0.33 -0.30
CA GLY A 210 2.42 0.79 0.52
C GLY A 210 2.34 2.15 -0.18
N SER A 211 2.93 3.15 0.45
CA SER A 211 3.05 4.52 -0.06
C SER A 211 4.46 4.82 -0.57
N THR A 212 4.60 5.90 -1.34
CA THR A 212 5.90 6.55 -1.52
C THR A 212 6.43 6.99 -0.15
N THR A 213 7.71 6.75 0.10
CA THR A 213 8.37 7.09 1.38
C THR A 213 8.22 8.58 1.70
N LEU A 214 7.87 8.88 2.94
CA LEU A 214 7.78 10.23 3.49
C LEU A 214 8.48 10.27 4.85
N PRO A 215 9.28 11.31 5.16
CA PRO A 215 9.83 11.49 6.49
C PRO A 215 8.72 11.55 7.53
N ALA A 216 8.75 10.63 8.49
CA ALA A 216 7.75 10.56 9.55
C ALA A 216 7.68 11.84 10.40
N GLU A 217 8.79 12.56 10.52
CA GLU A 217 8.88 13.85 11.20
C GLU A 217 8.01 14.93 10.54
N ALA A 218 7.67 14.75 9.24
CA ALA A 218 6.82 15.69 8.50
C ALA A 218 5.31 15.45 8.71
N ILE A 219 4.90 14.31 9.25
CA ILE A 219 3.48 13.95 9.42
C ILE A 219 2.90 14.67 10.63
N SER A 220 1.75 15.31 10.47
CA SER A 220 0.99 15.93 11.55
C SER A 220 -0.13 15.04 12.08
N ASP A 221 -0.80 14.31 11.20
CA ASP A 221 -1.93 13.43 11.50
C ASP A 221 -2.01 12.31 10.48
N THR A 222 -2.48 11.14 10.91
CA THR A 222 -2.81 10.02 10.01
C THR A 222 -4.20 9.50 10.35
N GLN A 223 -5.08 9.54 9.36
CA GLN A 223 -6.42 8.98 9.43
C GLN A 223 -6.43 7.58 8.82
N LEU A 224 -7.02 6.65 9.55
CA LEU A 224 -7.29 5.28 9.10
C LEU A 224 -8.79 5.09 8.93
N ILE A 225 -9.23 4.71 7.72
CA ILE A 225 -10.60 4.29 7.40
C ILE A 225 -10.57 2.80 7.12
N THR A 226 -11.28 2.03 7.95
CA THR A 226 -11.28 0.56 7.89
C THR A 226 -12.48 -0.03 7.15
N GLY A 227 -13.35 0.82 6.58
CA GLY A 227 -14.51 0.44 5.76
C GLY A 227 -15.53 1.56 5.65
N GLY A 228 -16.46 1.43 4.70
CA GLY A 228 -17.51 2.41 4.48
C GLY A 228 -17.02 3.74 3.91
N ALA A 229 -15.88 3.76 3.25
CA ALA A 229 -15.31 4.95 2.64
C ALA A 229 -16.30 5.62 1.68
N SER A 230 -16.44 6.96 1.73
CA SER A 230 -17.32 7.74 0.86
C SER A 230 -16.91 7.67 -0.60
N ALA A 231 -17.78 8.06 -1.54
CA ALA A 231 -17.52 7.92 -2.97
C ALA A 231 -16.39 8.84 -3.46
N SER A 232 -16.02 9.85 -2.72
CA SER A 232 -14.89 10.72 -2.98
C SER A 232 -13.53 10.05 -2.73
N TRP A 233 -13.44 9.01 -1.89
CA TRP A 233 -12.24 8.20 -1.79
C TRP A 233 -12.10 7.29 -3.01
N THR A 234 -10.93 7.37 -3.66
CA THR A 234 -10.66 6.61 -4.88
C THR A 234 -10.51 5.13 -4.53
N ASN A 235 -11.35 4.30 -5.10
CA ASN A 235 -11.13 2.90 -5.48
C ASN A 235 -10.22 2.05 -4.55
N ALA A 236 -10.56 1.94 -3.28
CA ALA A 236 -10.01 0.98 -2.35
C ALA A 236 -11.01 -0.17 -2.15
N THR A 237 -10.54 -1.39 -2.13
CA THR A 237 -11.24 -2.57 -1.64
C THR A 237 -10.68 -3.03 -0.29
N GLY A 238 -9.62 -2.40 0.17
CA GLY A 238 -9.06 -2.46 1.52
C GLY A 238 -9.29 -1.15 2.29
N GLY A 239 -8.38 -0.84 3.20
CA GLY A 239 -8.44 0.39 3.97
C GLY A 239 -7.87 1.61 3.23
N VAL A 240 -8.18 2.78 3.77
CA VAL A 240 -7.61 4.06 3.34
C VAL A 240 -6.77 4.64 4.47
N LEU A 241 -5.52 4.97 4.16
CA LEU A 241 -4.62 5.70 5.05
C LEU A 241 -4.35 7.08 4.44
N SER A 242 -4.74 8.13 5.17
CA SER A 242 -4.56 9.51 4.73
C SER A 242 -3.71 10.27 5.74
N SER A 243 -2.52 10.71 5.34
CA SER A 243 -1.63 11.49 6.20
C SER A 243 -1.58 12.94 5.76
N THR A 244 -1.69 13.84 6.72
CA THR A 244 -1.55 15.27 6.55
C THR A 244 -0.15 15.71 6.96
N ILE A 245 0.43 16.63 6.21
CA ILE A 245 1.79 17.10 6.42
C ILE A 245 1.79 18.39 7.25
N LYS A 246 2.75 18.52 8.19
CA LYS A 246 2.95 19.70 9.03
C LYS A 246 2.98 20.97 8.19
N GLN A 247 2.37 22.01 8.73
CA GLN A 247 2.31 23.36 8.13
C GLN A 247 3.02 24.36 9.04
N GLY A 248 3.36 25.51 8.52
CA GLY A 248 3.87 26.63 9.31
C GLY A 248 2.74 27.42 9.97
N THR A 249 3.10 28.18 10.99
CA THR A 249 2.24 29.14 11.70
C THR A 249 2.87 30.54 11.65
N ASN A 250 2.30 31.52 12.33
CA ASN A 250 2.88 32.85 12.44
C ASN A 250 4.21 32.86 13.21
N ASP A 251 4.37 31.96 14.16
CA ASP A 251 5.56 31.82 14.96
C ASP A 251 6.59 30.96 14.26
N PHE A 252 7.85 31.31 14.38
CA PHE A 252 8.95 30.56 13.79
C PHE A 252 9.34 29.41 14.73
N HIS A 253 9.37 28.20 14.21
CA HIS A 253 9.83 27.01 14.90
C HIS A 253 10.93 26.33 14.06
N ALA A 254 11.90 25.75 14.72
CA ALA A 254 12.93 24.94 14.10
C ALA A 254 13.28 23.77 15.00
N GLY A 255 13.81 22.70 14.43
CA GLY A 255 14.20 21.56 15.26
C GLY A 255 15.15 20.61 14.55
N TYR A 256 15.80 19.80 15.37
CA TYR A 256 16.65 18.70 14.98
C TYR A 256 16.16 17.43 15.67
N SER A 257 16.05 16.33 14.92
CA SER A 257 15.68 15.03 15.45
C SER A 257 16.69 13.97 15.02
N LEU A 258 17.13 13.14 15.96
CA LEU A 258 17.98 11.97 15.72
C LEU A 258 17.27 10.73 16.25
N TYR A 259 16.99 9.79 15.35
CA TYR A 259 16.53 8.44 15.65
C TYR A 259 17.73 7.50 15.51
N PHE A 260 18.11 6.84 16.56
CA PHE A 260 19.29 6.00 16.59
C PHE A 260 18.99 4.59 17.07
N THR A 261 19.29 3.60 16.23
CA THR A 261 19.27 2.20 16.56
C THR A 261 20.71 1.69 16.53
N PRO A 262 21.32 1.45 17.72
CA PRO A 262 22.72 1.01 17.79
C PRO A 262 22.89 -0.43 17.30
N PRO A 263 24.08 -0.82 16.79
CA PRO A 263 24.32 -2.13 16.21
C PRO A 263 24.15 -3.31 17.18
N THR A 264 24.20 -3.04 18.48
CA THR A 264 24.01 -4.03 19.56
C THR A 264 22.58 -4.04 20.12
N SER A 265 21.68 -3.26 19.51
CA SER A 265 20.32 -3.06 20.01
C SER A 265 19.42 -4.29 19.86
N ARG A 266 19.70 -5.15 18.91
CA ARG A 266 19.06 -6.46 18.83
C ARG A 266 19.74 -7.39 19.81
N LEU A 267 19.04 -7.73 20.89
CA LEU A 267 19.50 -8.83 21.70
C LEU A 267 19.43 -10.09 20.82
N LEU A 268 20.61 -10.64 20.61
CA LEU A 268 20.82 -11.86 19.84
C LEU A 268 19.77 -12.88 20.24
N ASN A 269 19.15 -13.53 19.27
CA ASN A 269 18.38 -14.71 19.53
C ASN A 269 19.31 -15.75 20.17
N PRO A 270 19.24 -16.06 21.49
CA PRO A 270 20.13 -17.02 22.14
C PRO A 270 19.93 -18.43 21.59
N ARG A 271 18.89 -18.57 20.77
CA ARG A 271 18.58 -19.79 20.07
C ARG A 271 18.95 -19.66 18.59
N GLY A 272 20.13 -19.20 18.22
CA GLY A 272 20.69 -19.40 16.88
C GLY A 272 20.52 -20.87 16.47
N HIS A 273 19.28 -21.25 16.14
CA HIS A 273 18.89 -22.66 16.12
C HIS A 273 18.86 -23.18 14.71
N ASN A 274 19.51 -24.25 14.56
CA ASN A 274 19.13 -25.31 13.67
C ASN A 274 17.65 -25.65 13.97
N THR A 275 16.72 -25.14 13.20
CA THR A 275 15.33 -25.60 13.21
C THR A 275 15.30 -26.91 12.46
N LEU A 276 14.83 -27.97 13.11
CA LEU A 276 14.46 -29.19 12.41
C LEU A 276 13.25 -28.90 11.51
N ASN A 277 13.38 -29.23 10.24
CA ASN A 277 12.20 -29.31 9.38
C ASN A 277 11.38 -30.57 9.76
N SER A 278 10.20 -30.73 9.14
CA SER A 278 9.32 -31.88 9.42
C SER A 278 9.90 -33.24 9.03
N ILE A 279 10.99 -33.28 8.27
CA ILE A 279 11.72 -34.49 7.86
C ILE A 279 13.01 -34.71 8.65
N GLY A 280 13.30 -33.88 9.65
CA GLY A 280 14.41 -34.06 10.57
C GLY A 280 15.72 -33.42 10.17
N ASP A 281 15.76 -32.61 9.06
CA ASP A 281 16.94 -31.88 8.67
C ASP A 281 17.03 -30.52 9.38
N TYR A 282 18.26 -30.10 9.66
CA TYR A 282 18.52 -28.86 10.37
C TYR A 282 18.60 -27.67 9.43
N PHE A 283 17.80 -26.64 9.71
CA PHE A 283 17.94 -25.30 9.13
C PHE A 283 18.71 -24.40 10.08
N SER A 284 19.91 -24.02 9.73
CA SER A 284 20.63 -22.96 10.42
C SER A 284 20.57 -21.69 9.58
N TYR A 285 19.74 -20.73 9.99
CA TYR A 285 20.01 -19.34 9.60
C TYR A 285 21.06 -18.79 10.56
N ALA A 286 22.16 -18.26 10.04
CA ALA A 286 23.17 -17.58 10.83
C ALA A 286 22.64 -16.24 11.39
N SER A 287 21.53 -16.30 12.11
CA SER A 287 20.84 -15.11 12.67
C SER A 287 21.52 -14.57 13.94
N ALA A 288 22.40 -15.35 14.57
CA ALA A 288 23.05 -14.98 15.82
C ALA A 288 23.90 -13.71 15.76
N ASN A 289 24.33 -13.28 14.57
CA ASN A 289 25.13 -12.08 14.36
C ASN A 289 24.43 -11.05 13.46
N ASN A 290 23.13 -11.16 13.31
CA ASN A 290 22.38 -10.12 12.62
C ASN A 290 22.39 -8.86 13.46
N HIS A 291 22.72 -7.74 12.85
CA HIS A 291 22.67 -6.42 13.50
C HIS A 291 22.21 -5.37 12.51
N ASP A 292 21.51 -4.39 13.06
CA ASP A 292 21.14 -3.17 12.35
C ASP A 292 21.72 -1.98 13.10
N SER A 293 22.27 -1.02 12.36
CA SER A 293 22.63 0.29 12.87
C SER A 293 21.99 1.33 11.96
N ILE A 294 21.10 2.12 12.51
CA ILE A 294 20.35 3.14 11.76
C ILE A 294 20.45 4.46 12.50
N ALA A 295 20.74 5.54 11.79
CA ALA A 295 20.86 6.89 12.35
C ALA A 295 20.09 7.88 11.47
N THR A 296 18.79 7.94 11.63
CA THR A 296 17.92 8.88 10.89
C THR A 296 17.99 10.26 11.53
N GLN A 297 18.36 11.27 10.75
CA GLN A 297 18.54 12.64 11.18
C GLN A 297 17.61 13.54 10.37
N TYR A 298 16.89 14.41 11.05
CA TYR A 298 16.05 15.44 10.43
C TYR A 298 16.40 16.82 10.98
N LEU A 299 16.53 17.78 10.07
CA LEU A 299 16.57 19.21 10.37
C LEU A 299 15.32 19.82 9.74
N TRP A 300 14.52 20.54 10.51
CA TRP A 300 13.32 21.17 10.00
C TRP A 300 13.15 22.59 10.52
N ALA A 301 12.42 23.38 9.76
CA ALA A 301 11.99 24.72 10.16
C ALA A 301 10.59 25.01 9.59
N SER A 302 9.83 25.79 10.34
CA SER A 302 8.50 26.24 9.95
C SER A 302 8.24 27.68 10.43
N GLY A 303 7.29 28.37 9.78
CA GLY A 303 6.95 29.73 10.16
C GLY A 303 6.20 30.45 9.05
N ALA A 304 5.98 31.77 9.24
CA ALA A 304 5.42 32.65 8.23
C ALA A 304 6.52 33.30 7.38
N LEU A 305 6.44 33.16 6.05
CA LEU A 305 7.17 34.03 5.12
C LEU A 305 6.50 35.42 5.00
N VAL A 306 5.18 35.44 5.13
CA VAL A 306 4.34 36.62 5.25
C VAL A 306 3.33 36.35 6.34
N LYS A 307 3.35 37.13 7.41
CA LYS A 307 2.47 36.98 8.56
C LYS A 307 1.00 36.92 8.12
N ASP A 308 0.25 36.00 8.70
CA ASP A 308 -1.17 35.68 8.43
C ASP A 308 -1.49 35.20 7.00
N LYS A 309 -0.49 35.12 6.10
CA LYS A 309 -0.76 34.84 4.69
C LYS A 309 0.03 33.69 4.09
N LEU A 310 1.35 33.66 4.26
CA LEU A 310 2.19 32.66 3.60
C LEU A 310 3.08 31.94 4.60
N PHE A 311 2.83 30.68 4.76
CA PHE A 311 3.49 29.81 5.71
C PHE A 311 4.32 28.74 5.01
N PHE A 312 5.36 28.29 5.68
CA PHE A 312 6.20 27.19 5.21
C PHE A 312 6.50 26.18 6.30
N PHE A 313 6.68 24.94 5.91
CA PHE A 313 7.37 23.90 6.65
C PHE A 313 8.40 23.26 5.71
N ALA A 314 9.65 23.22 6.11
CA ALA A 314 10.75 22.67 5.35
C ALA A 314 11.49 21.61 6.16
N LEU A 315 11.89 20.51 5.53
CA LEU A 315 12.60 19.42 6.19
C LEU A 315 13.73 18.89 5.31
N LEU A 316 14.89 18.65 5.92
CA LEU A 316 16.03 17.95 5.35
C LEU A 316 16.29 16.69 6.17
N GLY A 317 16.34 15.52 5.51
CA GLY A 317 16.58 14.23 6.13
C GLY A 317 17.84 13.55 5.59
N ASN A 318 18.52 12.80 6.45
CA ASN A 318 19.62 11.92 6.08
C ASN A 318 19.57 10.68 6.97
N GLU A 319 19.52 9.49 6.37
CA GLU A 319 19.48 8.23 7.08
C GLU A 319 20.58 7.29 6.57
N PRO A 320 21.77 7.32 7.18
CA PRO A 320 22.72 6.24 7.01
C PRO A 320 22.28 5.01 7.82
N ALA A 321 22.28 3.85 7.17
CA ALA A 321 22.00 2.60 7.82
C ALA A 321 23.01 1.53 7.41
N SER A 322 23.30 0.60 8.32
CA SER A 322 24.14 -0.57 8.09
C SER A 322 23.46 -1.79 8.69
N ARG A 323 23.36 -2.84 7.90
CA ARG A 323 22.75 -4.10 8.31
C ARG A 323 23.67 -5.26 7.96
N ALA A 324 23.77 -6.24 8.82
CA ALA A 324 24.33 -7.54 8.48
C ALA A 324 23.36 -8.65 8.89
N GLN A 325 23.11 -9.57 7.96
CA GLN A 325 22.16 -10.68 8.19
C GLN A 325 22.59 -11.94 7.43
N GLY A 326 22.17 -13.10 7.90
CA GLY A 326 22.22 -14.34 7.12
C GLY A 326 21.22 -14.23 5.97
N TYR A 327 21.70 -14.42 4.74
CA TYR A 327 20.87 -14.38 3.53
C TYR A 327 20.33 -15.77 3.17
N SER A 328 21.16 -16.78 3.33
CA SER A 328 20.81 -18.19 3.16
C SER A 328 21.62 -19.04 4.15
N GLN A 329 21.50 -20.35 4.06
CA GLN A 329 22.30 -21.28 4.87
C GLN A 329 23.81 -21.12 4.66
N THR A 330 24.21 -20.68 3.47
CA THR A 330 25.62 -20.60 3.07
C THR A 330 26.10 -19.18 2.81
N GLN A 331 25.24 -18.18 2.92
CA GLN A 331 25.52 -16.79 2.54
C GLN A 331 25.14 -15.79 3.62
N LYS A 332 25.99 -14.76 3.78
CA LYS A 332 25.76 -13.57 4.58
C LYS A 332 25.59 -12.36 3.67
N GLU A 333 24.60 -11.54 3.95
CA GLU A 333 24.42 -10.23 3.33
C GLU A 333 24.89 -9.12 4.28
N SER A 334 25.65 -8.19 3.75
CA SER A 334 26.02 -6.95 4.43
C SER A 334 25.51 -5.78 3.60
N THR A 335 24.54 -5.06 4.14
CA THR A 335 23.90 -3.91 3.51
C THR A 335 24.39 -2.62 4.11
N SER A 336 24.75 -1.65 3.27
CA SER A 336 24.86 -0.25 3.66
C SER A 336 23.89 0.59 2.84
N SER A 337 23.13 1.43 3.48
CA SER A 337 22.18 2.31 2.80
C SER A 337 22.28 3.74 3.27
N ARG A 338 21.84 4.64 2.41
CA ARG A 338 21.70 6.06 2.71
C ARG A 338 20.46 6.59 2.02
N ASP A 339 19.59 7.17 2.83
CA ASP A 339 18.40 7.85 2.39
C ASP A 339 18.55 9.36 2.62
N LYS A 340 18.19 10.17 1.62
CA LYS A 340 18.20 11.64 1.69
C LYS A 340 16.83 12.16 1.33
N ASN A 341 16.25 12.89 2.25
CA ASN A 341 14.91 13.45 2.14
C ASN A 341 14.94 14.98 2.08
N TYR A 342 14.16 15.54 1.17
CA TYR A 342 13.96 16.97 1.00
C TYR A 342 12.48 17.25 0.89
N LEU A 343 11.91 18.03 1.81
CA LEU A 343 10.48 18.33 1.82
C LEU A 343 10.26 19.83 2.01
N LEU A 344 9.30 20.37 1.27
CA LEU A 344 8.79 21.72 1.42
C LEU A 344 7.26 21.70 1.31
N ASN A 345 6.58 22.21 2.33
CA ASN A 345 5.13 22.42 2.35
C ASN A 345 4.85 23.92 2.52
N LEU A 346 4.22 24.53 1.51
CA LEU A 346 3.83 25.94 1.50
C LEU A 346 2.31 26.04 1.61
N THR A 347 1.83 26.88 2.51
CA THR A 347 0.41 27.20 2.65
C THR A 347 0.21 28.70 2.48
N TRP A 348 -0.55 29.07 1.46
CA TRP A 348 -0.86 30.47 1.14
C TRP A 348 -2.36 30.73 1.36
N ASN A 349 -2.69 31.50 2.38
CA ASN A 349 -4.00 32.11 2.59
C ASN A 349 -4.12 33.33 1.68
N ILE A 350 -4.69 33.14 0.48
CA ILE A 350 -4.84 34.22 -0.52
C ILE A 350 -5.83 35.25 -0.01
N THR A 351 -6.96 34.76 0.53
CA THR A 351 -7.97 35.51 1.30
C THR A 351 -8.43 34.62 2.45
N ASN A 352 -9.36 35.08 3.29
CA ASN A 352 -9.99 34.23 4.30
C ASN A 352 -10.82 33.06 3.69
N ASP A 353 -11.25 33.22 2.44
CA ASP A 353 -12.06 32.24 1.72
C ASP A 353 -11.27 31.44 0.67
N GLN A 354 -9.98 31.76 0.45
CA GLN A 354 -9.16 31.08 -0.56
C GLN A 354 -7.80 30.70 0.02
N SER A 355 -7.44 29.44 -0.14
CA SER A 355 -6.13 28.95 0.24
C SER A 355 -5.52 28.06 -0.84
N LEU A 356 -4.20 28.05 -0.92
CA LEU A 356 -3.41 27.19 -1.79
C LEU A 356 -2.34 26.50 -0.93
N ASN A 357 -2.34 25.18 -0.93
CA ASN A 357 -1.26 24.38 -0.33
C ASN A 357 -0.43 23.73 -1.45
N VAL A 358 0.89 23.83 -1.37
CA VAL A 358 1.83 23.21 -2.31
C VAL A 358 2.83 22.38 -1.52
N LEU A 359 2.84 21.08 -1.75
CA LEU A 359 3.73 20.12 -1.12
C LEU A 359 4.69 19.55 -2.17
N ALA A 360 5.99 19.72 -1.95
CA ALA A 360 7.06 19.16 -2.76
C ALA A 360 7.94 18.24 -1.92
N HIS A 361 8.30 17.09 -2.46
CA HIS A 361 9.18 16.12 -1.81
C HIS A 361 10.10 15.43 -2.80
N ARG A 362 11.31 15.13 -2.38
CA ARG A 362 12.22 14.23 -3.05
C ARG A 362 12.88 13.32 -2.03
N ASP A 363 12.82 12.03 -2.31
CA ASP A 363 13.49 10.96 -1.59
C ASP A 363 14.53 10.31 -2.52
N TYR A 364 15.80 10.26 -2.08
CA TYR A 364 16.87 9.60 -2.79
C TYR A 364 17.49 8.54 -1.90
N ASN A 365 17.12 7.31 -2.15
CA ASN A 365 17.63 6.14 -1.44
C ASN A 365 18.68 5.42 -2.28
N GLN A 366 19.77 5.01 -1.63
CA GLN A 366 20.79 4.16 -2.21
C GLN A 366 21.15 3.06 -1.21
N SER A 367 20.95 1.82 -1.61
CA SER A 367 21.33 0.63 -0.85
C SER A 367 22.38 -0.14 -1.62
N PHE A 368 23.40 -0.59 -0.91
CA PHE A 368 24.49 -1.39 -1.45
C PHE A 368 24.64 -2.65 -0.61
N ASN A 369 24.48 -3.82 -1.24
CA ASN A 369 24.53 -5.12 -0.60
C ASN A 369 25.75 -5.88 -1.08
N ASN A 370 26.53 -6.43 -0.13
CA ASN A 370 27.61 -7.36 -0.41
C ASN A 370 27.25 -8.73 0.13
N PHE A 371 27.47 -9.74 -0.67
CA PHE A 371 27.23 -11.14 -0.34
C PHE A 371 28.55 -11.87 -0.12
N TYR A 372 28.61 -12.63 0.96
CA TYR A 372 29.76 -13.42 1.36
C TYR A 372 29.34 -14.86 1.60
N GLN A 373 30.18 -15.81 1.23
CA GLN A 373 29.98 -17.20 1.56
C GLN A 373 30.27 -17.44 3.04
N LEU A 374 29.42 -18.21 3.71
CA LEU A 374 29.69 -18.70 5.06
C LEU A 374 30.52 -19.97 4.97
N ASN A 375 31.45 -20.14 5.90
CA ASN A 375 32.22 -21.40 6.03
C ASN A 375 31.38 -22.50 6.69
N GLU A 376 31.90 -23.74 6.70
CA GLU A 376 31.21 -24.92 7.24
C GLU A 376 30.77 -24.79 8.71
N ASP A 377 31.43 -23.91 9.48
CA ASP A 377 31.11 -23.68 10.89
C ASP A 377 30.02 -22.64 11.10
N TYR A 378 29.41 -22.13 10.04
CA TYR A 378 28.39 -21.05 10.08
C TYR A 378 28.84 -19.83 10.89
N ASN A 379 30.15 -19.63 11.03
CA ASN A 379 30.69 -18.52 11.82
C ASN A 379 30.76 -17.25 10.96
N PRO A 380 29.89 -16.25 11.21
CA PRO A 380 29.88 -15.01 10.43
C PRO A 380 31.10 -14.11 10.70
N LYS A 381 31.94 -14.42 11.68
CA LYS A 381 33.18 -13.68 11.96
C LYS A 381 34.31 -14.05 11.01
N SER A 382 34.30 -15.23 10.42
CA SER A 382 35.17 -15.54 9.29
C SER A 382 34.42 -15.10 8.03
N ALA A 383 34.67 -13.89 7.57
CA ALA A 383 34.24 -13.46 6.27
C ALA A 383 34.80 -14.44 5.25
N GLY A 384 33.98 -15.38 4.80
CA GLY A 384 34.30 -16.25 3.69
C GLY A 384 34.56 -15.42 2.42
N ASP A 385 34.86 -16.08 1.35
CA ASP A 385 35.15 -15.42 0.09
C ASP A 385 33.95 -14.54 -0.33
N TYR A 386 34.26 -13.33 -0.75
CA TYR A 386 33.32 -12.40 -1.34
C TYR A 386 32.70 -13.04 -2.60
N LEU A 387 31.36 -13.02 -2.66
CA LEU A 387 30.60 -13.65 -3.75
C LEU A 387 30.18 -12.66 -4.81
N SER A 388 29.47 -11.62 -4.36
CA SER A 388 28.81 -10.68 -5.28
C SER A 388 28.35 -9.42 -4.54
N TRP A 389 27.96 -8.41 -5.31
CA TRP A 389 27.26 -7.24 -4.80
C TRP A 389 25.99 -6.98 -5.59
N SER A 390 25.05 -6.29 -4.96
CA SER A 390 23.93 -5.64 -5.64
C SER A 390 23.75 -4.23 -5.09
N GLN A 391 23.23 -3.35 -5.92
CA GLN A 391 22.90 -1.98 -5.54
C GLN A 391 21.48 -1.68 -5.97
N THR A 392 20.74 -0.97 -5.13
CA THR A 392 19.45 -0.38 -5.51
C THR A 392 19.53 1.13 -5.29
N ARG A 393 19.17 1.88 -6.33
CA ARG A 393 19.02 3.34 -6.28
C ARG A 393 17.59 3.68 -6.61
N THR A 394 16.94 4.42 -5.72
CA THR A 394 15.59 4.92 -5.92
C THR A 394 15.60 6.44 -5.80
N ASP A 395 15.11 7.13 -6.81
CA ASP A 395 14.89 8.59 -6.82
C ASP A 395 13.39 8.83 -6.97
N SER A 396 12.71 9.04 -5.85
CA SER A 396 11.27 9.31 -5.80
C SER A 396 11.02 10.79 -5.57
N ARG A 397 10.04 11.35 -6.26
CA ARG A 397 9.67 12.77 -6.13
C ARG A 397 8.18 12.96 -6.34
N PHE A 398 7.61 13.90 -5.61
CA PHE A 398 6.26 14.34 -5.87
C PHE A 398 6.10 15.85 -5.70
N LEU A 399 5.11 16.38 -6.41
CA LEU A 399 4.63 17.74 -6.29
C LEU A 399 3.10 17.70 -6.29
N ILE A 400 2.49 18.22 -5.23
CA ILE A 400 1.05 18.22 -5.01
C ILE A 400 0.63 19.65 -4.76
N ALA A 401 -0.46 20.10 -5.39
CA ALA A 401 -1.06 21.40 -5.16
C ALA A 401 -2.56 21.22 -4.88
N ASN A 402 -3.02 21.82 -3.78
CA ASN A 402 -4.41 21.84 -3.36
C ASN A 402 -4.88 23.30 -3.25
N TYR A 403 -5.88 23.65 -4.01
CA TYR A 403 -6.54 24.96 -3.96
C TYR A 403 -7.94 24.76 -3.38
N HIS A 404 -8.28 25.54 -2.37
CA HIS A 404 -9.60 25.62 -1.75
C HIS A 404 -10.16 27.02 -1.88
N TRP A 405 -11.47 27.12 -2.20
CA TRP A 405 -12.19 28.35 -2.31
C TRP A 405 -13.60 28.22 -1.76
N GLN A 406 -13.90 28.86 -0.64
CA GLN A 406 -15.26 29.07 -0.16
C GLN A 406 -15.90 30.19 -0.97
N ILE A 407 -16.71 29.85 -1.98
CA ILE A 407 -17.29 30.83 -2.93
C ILE A 407 -18.31 31.71 -2.22
N ASN A 408 -19.14 31.10 -1.40
CA ASN A 408 -20.07 31.74 -0.45
C ASN A 408 -20.37 30.74 0.69
N ASP A 409 -21.28 31.04 1.58
CA ASP A 409 -21.58 30.21 2.77
C ASP A 409 -22.08 28.81 2.38
N ASP A 410 -22.76 28.67 1.22
CA ASP A 410 -23.35 27.42 0.74
C ASP A 410 -22.47 26.67 -0.27
N LEU A 411 -21.49 27.33 -0.88
CA LEU A 411 -20.78 26.78 -2.03
C LEU A 411 -19.27 26.87 -1.84
N ALA A 412 -18.59 25.73 -1.88
CA ALA A 412 -17.15 25.66 -1.77
C ALA A 412 -16.51 24.93 -2.97
N LEU A 413 -15.36 25.33 -3.47
CA LEU A 413 -14.56 24.78 -4.57
C LEU A 413 -13.22 24.27 -4.10
N ARG A 414 -12.89 23.06 -4.48
CA ARG A 414 -11.55 22.53 -4.31
C ARG A 414 -11.00 21.97 -5.62
N LEU A 415 -9.75 22.24 -5.87
CA LEU A 415 -9.00 21.68 -7.00
C LEU A 415 -7.68 21.13 -6.49
N MET A 416 -7.37 19.91 -6.83
CA MET A 416 -6.11 19.24 -6.52
C MET A 416 -5.45 18.78 -7.81
N GLY A 417 -4.14 18.92 -7.88
CA GLY A 417 -3.35 18.36 -8.97
C GLY A 417 -1.99 17.94 -8.48
N GLY A 418 -1.42 16.90 -9.11
CA GLY A 418 -0.13 16.42 -8.66
C GLY A 418 0.60 15.55 -9.66
N TYR A 419 1.88 15.35 -9.31
CA TYR A 419 2.82 14.47 -9.95
C TYR A 419 3.53 13.64 -8.89
N LEU A 420 3.62 12.34 -9.10
CA LEU A 420 4.43 11.40 -8.34
C LEU A 420 5.26 10.60 -9.35
N GLY A 421 6.56 10.45 -9.14
CA GLY A 421 7.41 9.63 -10.01
C GLY A 421 8.58 9.02 -9.26
N SER A 422 9.01 7.84 -9.69
CA SER A 422 10.15 7.14 -9.15
C SER A 422 10.95 6.49 -10.26
N ILE A 423 12.27 6.60 -10.16
CA ILE A 423 13.23 5.89 -10.99
C ILE A 423 13.95 4.89 -10.09
N VAL A 424 13.87 3.61 -10.43
CA VAL A 424 14.56 2.54 -9.72
C VAL A 424 15.58 1.91 -10.64
N TYR A 425 16.82 1.85 -10.20
CA TYR A 425 17.92 1.19 -10.88
C TYR A 425 18.62 0.23 -9.93
N SER A 426 18.71 -1.03 -10.33
CA SER A 426 19.22 -2.11 -9.47
C SER A 426 20.35 -2.91 -10.16
N PRO A 427 21.54 -2.29 -10.36
CA PRO A 427 22.71 -2.99 -10.88
C PRO A 427 23.28 -3.97 -9.85
N ASN A 428 23.94 -5.00 -10.32
CA ASN A 428 24.62 -6.01 -9.50
C ASN A 428 25.99 -6.39 -10.06
N SER A 429 26.76 -7.21 -9.36
CA SER A 429 28.09 -7.64 -9.77
C SER A 429 28.11 -8.43 -11.07
N SER A 430 27.00 -9.04 -11.45
CA SER A 430 26.88 -9.71 -12.75
C SER A 430 26.88 -8.71 -13.90
N ASP A 431 26.44 -7.46 -13.65
CA ASP A 431 26.41 -6.40 -14.68
C ASP A 431 27.80 -5.87 -15.04
N GLU A 432 28.80 -6.04 -14.18
CA GLU A 432 30.18 -5.62 -14.46
C GLU A 432 30.79 -6.37 -15.66
N ASN A 433 30.33 -7.58 -15.89
CA ASN A 433 30.82 -8.46 -16.96
C ASN A 433 29.87 -8.52 -18.16
N THR A 434 28.84 -7.68 -18.26
CA THR A 434 27.88 -7.72 -19.37
C THR A 434 28.48 -7.35 -20.74
N ALA A 435 29.70 -6.79 -20.78
CA ALA A 435 30.48 -6.61 -22.00
C ALA A 435 30.99 -7.94 -22.58
N PHE A 436 31.02 -9.01 -21.77
CA PHE A 436 31.35 -10.35 -22.17
C PHE A 436 30.08 -11.17 -22.44
N PRO A 437 30.14 -12.18 -23.32
CA PRO A 437 29.01 -13.08 -23.51
C PRO A 437 28.71 -13.89 -22.25
N TYR A 438 27.44 -14.17 -22.01
CA TYR A 438 27.00 -15.19 -21.07
C TYR A 438 27.15 -16.55 -21.74
N VAL A 439 27.99 -17.43 -21.21
CA VAL A 439 28.34 -18.69 -21.87
C VAL A 439 28.18 -19.85 -20.91
N THR A 440 27.40 -20.85 -21.34
CA THR A 440 27.15 -22.08 -20.59
C THR A 440 27.52 -23.31 -21.38
N SER A 441 27.69 -24.41 -20.68
CA SER A 441 27.81 -25.76 -21.24
C SER A 441 26.72 -26.66 -20.71
N TYR A 442 26.02 -27.36 -21.58
CA TYR A 442 24.97 -28.31 -21.24
C TYR A 442 25.51 -29.74 -21.19
N ASN A 443 25.32 -30.41 -20.06
CA ASN A 443 25.63 -31.80 -19.88
C ASN A 443 24.38 -32.67 -20.12
N SER A 444 24.35 -33.39 -21.22
CA SER A 444 23.20 -34.21 -21.61
C SER A 444 22.91 -35.40 -20.69
N ALA A 445 23.94 -35.91 -19.99
CA ALA A 445 23.77 -37.04 -19.07
C ALA A 445 23.08 -36.62 -17.74
N THR A 446 23.39 -35.43 -17.27
CA THR A 446 22.81 -34.87 -16.00
C THR A 446 21.72 -33.85 -16.25
N GLN A 447 21.49 -33.44 -17.49
CA GLN A 447 20.60 -32.34 -17.90
C GLN A 447 20.90 -31.00 -17.21
N VAL A 448 22.14 -30.83 -16.76
CA VAL A 448 22.57 -29.62 -16.03
C VAL A 448 23.28 -28.66 -16.98
N GLN A 449 22.95 -27.40 -16.90
CA GLN A 449 23.61 -26.29 -17.59
C GLN A 449 24.55 -25.59 -16.60
N THR A 450 25.82 -25.44 -16.95
CA THR A 450 26.86 -24.85 -16.10
C THR A 450 27.45 -23.63 -16.79
N ASN A 451 27.54 -22.49 -16.09
CA ASN A 451 28.23 -21.31 -16.60
C ASN A 451 29.74 -21.56 -16.66
N ILE A 452 30.32 -21.32 -17.84
CA ILE A 452 31.77 -21.46 -18.11
C ILE A 452 32.40 -20.14 -18.55
N GLY A 453 31.57 -19.07 -18.74
CA GLY A 453 31.99 -17.75 -19.16
C GLY A 453 32.39 -16.83 -18.00
N ARG A 454 32.80 -15.62 -18.33
CA ARG A 454 33.09 -14.56 -17.35
C ARG A 454 31.87 -13.79 -16.89
N ASN A 455 30.83 -13.76 -17.71
CA ASN A 455 29.55 -13.12 -17.39
C ASN A 455 28.65 -14.11 -16.63
N ASN A 456 28.10 -13.68 -15.51
CA ASN A 456 27.21 -14.46 -14.67
C ASN A 456 25.72 -14.06 -14.81
N ASN A 457 25.43 -13.05 -15.65
CA ASN A 457 24.08 -12.58 -15.90
C ASN A 457 23.80 -12.53 -17.41
N PRO A 458 22.80 -13.30 -17.92
CA PRO A 458 22.43 -13.24 -19.33
C PRO A 458 21.65 -11.97 -19.72
N PHE A 459 21.22 -11.17 -18.76
CA PHE A 459 20.33 -10.03 -18.98
C PHE A 459 20.98 -8.70 -18.63
N LEU A 460 20.56 -7.67 -19.36
CA LEU A 460 20.83 -6.26 -19.09
C LEU A 460 19.53 -5.57 -18.66
N TYR A 461 19.47 -5.12 -17.41
CA TYR A 461 18.32 -4.44 -16.88
C TYR A 461 18.41 -2.92 -17.07
N SER A 462 17.41 -2.33 -17.69
CA SER A 462 17.27 -0.88 -17.76
C SER A 462 16.61 -0.32 -16.49
N PRO A 463 16.89 0.95 -16.12
CA PRO A 463 16.17 1.60 -15.03
C PRO A 463 14.64 1.57 -15.26
N SER A 464 13.90 1.15 -14.25
CA SER A 464 12.43 1.28 -14.25
C SER A 464 12.05 2.71 -13.91
N ASP A 465 11.30 3.36 -14.79
CA ASP A 465 10.76 4.71 -14.60
C ASP A 465 9.23 4.60 -14.53
N TYR A 466 8.66 4.92 -13.39
CA TYR A 466 7.21 4.92 -13.22
C TYR A 466 6.74 6.23 -12.59
N TRP A 467 5.59 6.72 -13.08
CA TRP A 467 5.02 7.98 -12.61
C TRP A 467 3.50 8.02 -12.74
N ARG A 468 2.90 8.82 -11.86
CA ARG A 468 1.50 9.20 -11.85
C ARG A 468 1.37 10.71 -12.01
N ARG A 469 0.45 11.14 -12.87
CA ARG A 469 -0.03 12.52 -12.94
C ARG A 469 -1.53 12.52 -12.86
N GLY A 470 -2.07 13.42 -12.10
CA GLY A 470 -3.51 13.49 -11.98
C GLY A 470 -4.02 14.80 -11.45
N TRP A 471 -5.32 14.94 -11.56
CA TRP A 471 -6.06 16.00 -10.94
C TRP A 471 -7.38 15.42 -10.40
N LYS A 472 -7.89 16.08 -9.37
CA LYS A 472 -9.21 15.86 -8.79
C LYS A 472 -9.81 17.21 -8.52
N GLY A 473 -11.08 17.34 -8.79
CA GLY A 473 -11.81 18.57 -8.56
C GLY A 473 -13.16 18.26 -7.95
N ASP A 474 -13.59 19.10 -7.03
CA ASP A 474 -14.76 18.84 -6.23
C ASP A 474 -15.62 20.10 -5.93
N LEU A 475 -17.02 20.09 -6.02
CA LEU A 475 -18.02 21.12 -5.63
C LEU A 475 -18.90 20.65 -4.47
N THR A 476 -18.79 21.28 -3.33
CA THR A 476 -19.74 21.11 -2.22
C THR A 476 -20.81 22.20 -2.28
N TRP A 477 -22.05 21.79 -2.25
CA TRP A 477 -23.19 22.69 -2.27
C TRP A 477 -24.15 22.34 -1.12
N GLN A 478 -24.32 23.27 -0.20
CA GLN A 478 -25.35 23.16 0.84
C GLN A 478 -26.67 23.63 0.26
N LEU A 479 -27.67 22.78 0.20
CA LEU A 479 -28.99 23.08 -0.35
C LEU A 479 -30.06 22.70 0.70
N GLY A 480 -30.32 23.59 1.62
CA GLY A 480 -31.17 23.28 2.78
C GLY A 480 -30.57 22.14 3.58
N ASP A 481 -31.34 21.07 3.81
CA ASP A 481 -30.91 19.89 4.56
C ASP A 481 -30.01 18.94 3.77
N HIS A 482 -29.68 19.24 2.52
CA HIS A 482 -28.80 18.43 1.65
C HIS A 482 -27.43 19.08 1.50
N LYS A 483 -26.37 18.35 1.83
CA LYS A 483 -25.00 18.67 1.44
C LYS A 483 -24.64 17.81 0.23
N LEU A 484 -24.75 18.39 -0.95
CA LEU A 484 -24.43 17.73 -2.21
C LEU A 484 -22.96 17.88 -2.52
N VAL A 485 -22.38 16.78 -3.01
CA VAL A 485 -21.01 16.76 -3.43
C VAL A 485 -20.92 16.17 -4.83
N PHE A 486 -20.33 16.94 -5.76
CA PHE A 486 -20.12 16.49 -7.12
C PHE A 486 -18.63 16.38 -7.39
N GLY A 487 -18.09 15.29 -7.85
CA GLY A 487 -16.67 15.08 -8.02
C GLY A 487 -16.22 14.48 -9.33
N GLY A 488 -15.00 14.84 -9.74
CA GLY A 488 -14.35 14.27 -10.91
C GLY A 488 -12.85 14.14 -10.74
N GLU A 489 -12.27 13.08 -11.28
CA GLU A 489 -10.84 12.83 -11.22
C GLU A 489 -10.30 12.19 -12.49
N TYR A 490 -9.04 12.45 -12.75
CA TYR A 490 -8.29 11.86 -13.84
C TYR A 490 -6.86 11.58 -13.37
N TYR A 491 -6.44 10.33 -13.46
CA TYR A 491 -5.06 9.92 -13.21
C TYR A 491 -4.52 9.17 -14.43
N LYS A 492 -3.31 9.53 -14.83
CA LYS A 492 -2.52 8.81 -15.80
C LYS A 492 -1.28 8.27 -15.15
N HIS A 493 -1.09 6.96 -15.26
CA HIS A 493 0.05 6.21 -14.77
C HIS A 493 0.89 5.77 -15.95
N SER A 494 2.20 5.69 -15.77
CA SER A 494 3.12 5.14 -16.77
C SER A 494 4.21 4.34 -16.09
N LEU A 495 4.49 3.17 -16.62
CA LEU A 495 5.62 2.32 -16.26
C LEU A 495 6.46 2.09 -17.51
N LYS A 496 7.74 2.48 -17.46
CA LYS A 496 8.74 2.10 -18.45
C LYS A 496 9.72 1.13 -17.80
N SER A 497 9.88 -0.02 -18.39
CA SER A 497 10.83 -1.05 -17.95
C SER A 497 11.26 -1.87 -19.16
N SER A 498 12.50 -2.36 -19.16
CA SER A 498 12.98 -3.32 -20.15
C SER A 498 14.06 -4.22 -19.57
N THR A 499 14.11 -5.43 -20.09
CA THR A 499 15.12 -6.44 -19.81
C THR A 499 15.55 -7.02 -21.15
N ASP A 500 16.81 -6.91 -21.48
CA ASP A 500 17.35 -7.36 -22.77
C ASP A 500 18.46 -8.37 -22.53
N SER A 501 18.62 -9.33 -23.42
CA SER A 501 19.81 -10.18 -23.42
C SER A 501 21.08 -9.34 -23.59
N VAL A 502 22.17 -9.75 -22.94
CA VAL A 502 23.46 -9.05 -23.07
C VAL A 502 23.88 -8.90 -24.52
N PRO A 503 24.36 -7.72 -24.96
CA PRO A 503 24.71 -7.47 -26.37
C PRO A 503 25.81 -8.39 -26.89
N ALA A 504 26.71 -8.84 -26.01
CA ALA A 504 27.79 -9.76 -26.35
C ALA A 504 27.33 -11.20 -26.67
N GLY A 505 26.05 -11.50 -26.34
CA GLY A 505 25.40 -12.78 -26.66
C GLY A 505 25.23 -13.69 -25.44
N TRP A 506 24.24 -14.57 -25.54
CA TRP A 506 23.98 -15.65 -24.59
C TRP A 506 24.12 -16.97 -25.33
N PHE A 507 25.17 -17.74 -25.05
CA PHE A 507 25.55 -18.96 -25.75
C PHE A 507 25.48 -20.17 -24.85
N THR A 508 25.01 -21.31 -25.38
CA THR A 508 25.05 -22.62 -24.72
C THR A 508 25.71 -23.64 -25.64
N TYR A 509 26.80 -24.28 -25.19
CA TYR A 509 27.47 -25.35 -25.89
C TYR A 509 26.80 -26.69 -25.61
N TYR A 510 26.67 -27.47 -26.67
CA TYR A 510 26.11 -28.82 -26.66
C TYR A 510 27.09 -29.84 -27.28
N ASN A 511 26.99 -31.06 -26.80
CA ASN A 511 27.63 -32.22 -27.39
C ASN A 511 26.57 -33.31 -27.56
N GLN A 512 25.78 -33.21 -28.63
CA GLN A 512 24.63 -34.09 -28.88
C GLN A 512 24.54 -34.37 -30.40
N PRO A 513 25.07 -35.51 -30.88
CA PRO A 513 25.10 -35.83 -32.32
C PRO A 513 23.73 -36.22 -32.86
N ASN A 514 23.41 -35.77 -34.06
CA ASN A 514 22.24 -36.15 -34.83
C ASN A 514 20.89 -36.00 -34.07
N VAL A 515 20.77 -34.97 -33.16
CA VAL A 515 19.48 -34.66 -32.50
C VAL A 515 18.69 -33.67 -33.33
N ALA A 516 17.39 -33.79 -33.31
CA ALA A 516 16.48 -32.77 -33.87
C ALA A 516 16.57 -31.48 -33.07
N LEU A 517 16.82 -30.35 -33.73
CA LEU A 517 16.83 -29.02 -33.16
C LEU A 517 15.43 -28.40 -33.24
N GLN A 518 15.13 -27.45 -32.35
CA GLN A 518 13.82 -26.78 -32.31
C GLN A 518 13.45 -26.07 -33.62
N ASN A 519 14.43 -25.64 -34.41
CA ASN A 519 14.21 -25.03 -35.74
C ASN A 519 13.97 -26.05 -36.89
N GLY A 520 13.78 -27.32 -36.58
CA GLY A 520 13.55 -28.39 -37.55
C GLY A 520 14.80 -28.92 -38.22
N SER A 521 16.01 -28.37 -37.94
CA SER A 521 17.27 -28.87 -38.42
C SER A 521 17.77 -30.04 -37.54
N VAL A 522 18.86 -30.68 -37.96
CA VAL A 522 19.54 -31.75 -37.21
C VAL A 522 20.90 -31.22 -36.76
N SER A 523 21.30 -31.53 -35.52
CA SER A 523 22.65 -31.21 -35.03
C SER A 523 23.74 -31.96 -35.81
N PRO A 524 24.98 -31.43 -35.86
CA PRO A 524 26.10 -32.06 -36.54
C PRO A 524 26.38 -33.49 -36.05
N ALA A 525 26.93 -34.32 -36.93
CA ALA A 525 27.23 -35.73 -36.62
C ALA A 525 28.33 -35.87 -35.54
N ASP A 526 29.21 -34.88 -35.38
CA ASP A 526 30.19 -34.82 -34.28
C ASP A 526 29.62 -34.35 -32.97
N GLY A 527 28.34 -33.97 -32.96
CA GLY A 527 27.59 -33.49 -31.78
C GLY A 527 27.92 -32.09 -31.34
N ARG A 528 28.88 -31.42 -31.94
CA ARG A 528 29.39 -30.11 -31.46
C ARG A 528 28.64 -28.95 -32.13
N TYR A 529 27.80 -28.29 -31.32
CA TYR A 529 27.12 -27.08 -31.76
C TYR A 529 26.92 -26.13 -30.56
N VAL A 530 26.55 -24.90 -30.86
CA VAL A 530 26.21 -23.87 -29.85
C VAL A 530 24.88 -23.25 -30.21
N SER A 531 24.01 -23.04 -29.23
CA SER A 531 22.85 -22.18 -29.37
C SER A 531 23.16 -20.75 -28.92
N GLN A 532 22.56 -19.77 -29.61
CA GLN A 532 22.49 -18.39 -29.16
C GLN A 532 21.03 -18.08 -28.84
N TYR A 533 20.76 -17.79 -27.60
CA TYR A 533 19.43 -17.31 -27.15
C TYR A 533 19.39 -15.81 -27.10
N VAL A 534 18.35 -15.21 -27.63
CA VAL A 534 18.08 -13.77 -27.59
C VAL A 534 16.69 -13.54 -27.02
N ASP A 535 16.62 -12.69 -26.02
CA ASP A 535 15.38 -12.27 -25.37
C ASP A 535 15.41 -10.74 -25.21
N LEU A 536 14.45 -10.09 -25.84
CA LEU A 536 14.28 -8.64 -25.80
C LEU A 536 12.86 -8.36 -25.32
N GLU A 537 12.74 -7.80 -24.15
CA GLU A 537 11.43 -7.51 -23.55
C GLU A 537 11.38 -6.12 -22.95
N GLY A 538 10.18 -5.52 -22.93
CA GLY A 538 9.95 -4.24 -22.28
C GLY A 538 9.13 -3.29 -23.10
N GLY A 539 8.82 -2.14 -22.51
CA GLY A 539 8.00 -1.12 -23.15
C GLY A 539 7.62 0.04 -22.24
N SER A 540 6.69 0.85 -22.71
CA SER A 540 6.14 1.97 -21.96
C SER A 540 4.63 1.79 -21.78
N PHE A 541 4.25 1.18 -20.68
CA PHE A 541 2.88 0.83 -20.33
C PHE A 541 2.15 2.04 -19.73
N GLN A 542 0.86 2.15 -19.97
CA GLN A 542 0.06 3.24 -19.44
C GLN A 542 -1.26 2.71 -18.87
N THR A 543 -1.64 3.23 -17.71
CA THR A 543 -2.98 3.06 -17.14
C THR A 543 -3.63 4.43 -16.98
N ILE A 544 -4.90 4.56 -17.37
CA ILE A 544 -5.66 5.80 -17.25
C ILE A 544 -6.89 5.50 -16.41
N ASN A 545 -7.01 6.17 -15.28
CA ASN A 545 -8.16 6.08 -14.38
C ASN A 545 -8.97 7.37 -14.52
N LYS A 546 -10.26 7.24 -14.82
CA LYS A 546 -11.23 8.34 -14.87
C LYS A 546 -12.36 8.02 -13.90
N GLY A 547 -12.67 8.96 -13.04
CA GLY A 547 -13.75 8.84 -12.06
C GLY A 547 -14.67 10.06 -12.09
N ALA A 548 -15.93 9.82 -11.78
CA ALA A 548 -16.91 10.87 -11.48
C ALA A 548 -17.87 10.35 -10.41
N TYR A 549 -18.32 11.23 -9.53
CA TYR A 549 -19.23 10.85 -8.45
C TYR A 549 -20.14 11.98 -8.02
N VAL A 550 -21.25 11.57 -7.41
CA VAL A 550 -22.20 12.43 -6.70
C VAL A 550 -22.47 11.83 -5.36
N GLU A 551 -22.42 12.64 -4.32
CA GLU A 551 -22.78 12.28 -2.94
C GLU A 551 -23.85 13.23 -2.43
N ASP A 552 -24.76 12.71 -1.62
CA ASP A 552 -25.74 13.47 -0.88
C ASP A 552 -25.68 13.07 0.59
N TYR A 553 -25.38 14.03 1.44
CA TYR A 553 -25.51 13.94 2.90
C TYR A 553 -26.79 14.68 3.28
N TRP A 554 -27.87 13.93 3.41
CA TRP A 554 -29.20 14.46 3.67
C TRP A 554 -29.52 14.39 5.17
N GLN A 555 -29.69 15.54 5.81
CA GLN A 555 -30.20 15.65 7.17
C GLN A 555 -31.72 15.38 7.14
N ALA A 556 -32.12 14.09 7.09
CA ALA A 556 -33.49 13.67 6.91
C ALA A 556 -34.40 13.97 8.15
N ALA A 557 -33.81 14.18 9.29
CA ALA A 557 -34.41 14.64 10.53
C ALA A 557 -33.32 15.27 11.42
N ASP A 558 -33.67 15.99 12.47
CA ASP A 558 -32.73 16.68 13.37
C ASP A 558 -31.58 15.83 13.88
N ARG A 559 -31.77 14.50 13.97
CA ARG A 559 -30.81 13.55 14.53
C ARG A 559 -30.41 12.45 13.57
N VAL A 560 -30.91 12.47 12.32
CA VAL A 560 -30.71 11.40 11.36
C VAL A 560 -30.15 11.97 10.07
N LEU A 561 -28.92 11.60 9.77
CA LEU A 561 -28.28 11.85 8.49
C LEU A 561 -28.35 10.58 7.64
N LEU A 562 -28.83 10.70 6.42
CA LEU A 562 -28.78 9.67 5.39
C LEU A 562 -27.70 10.03 4.37
N TYR A 563 -26.97 9.04 3.92
CA TYR A 563 -25.94 9.19 2.89
C TYR A 563 -26.31 8.34 1.68
N GLY A 564 -26.26 8.95 0.52
CA GLY A 564 -26.42 8.26 -0.75
C GLY A 564 -25.38 8.72 -1.75
N ALA A 565 -24.73 7.80 -2.46
CA ALA A 565 -23.75 8.14 -3.45
C ALA A 565 -23.74 7.18 -4.63
N ILE A 566 -23.33 7.71 -5.76
CA ILE A 566 -23.02 6.94 -6.95
C ILE A 566 -21.67 7.40 -7.50
N ARG A 567 -20.77 6.42 -7.73
CA ARG A 567 -19.48 6.65 -8.35
C ARG A 567 -19.41 5.85 -9.64
N TRP A 568 -18.90 6.48 -10.70
CA TRP A 568 -18.55 5.84 -11.95
C TRP A 568 -17.04 5.92 -12.17
N ASP A 569 -16.42 4.78 -12.51
CA ASP A 569 -15.01 4.67 -12.82
C ASP A 569 -14.81 3.99 -14.19
N ASN A 570 -13.70 4.31 -14.83
CA ASN A 570 -13.28 3.69 -16.08
C ASN A 570 -11.76 3.55 -16.12
N TYR A 571 -11.29 2.31 -15.98
CA TYR A 571 -9.88 1.96 -16.01
C TYR A 571 -9.49 1.52 -17.43
N ILE A 572 -8.49 2.17 -18.01
CA ILE A 572 -8.03 1.94 -19.38
C ILE A 572 -6.57 1.53 -19.32
N TYR A 573 -6.25 0.35 -19.86
CA TYR A 573 -4.92 -0.23 -19.86
C TYR A 573 -4.36 -0.28 -21.27
N LYS A 574 -3.09 0.12 -21.42
CA LYS A 574 -2.37 0.18 -22.68
C LYS A 574 -1.11 -0.66 -22.61
N ASP A 575 -0.82 -1.36 -23.71
CA ASP A 575 0.38 -2.19 -23.91
C ASP A 575 1.68 -1.35 -23.98
N GLY A 576 2.81 -2.05 -24.11
CA GLY A 576 4.14 -1.45 -24.13
C GLY A 576 4.40 -0.50 -25.30
N VAL A 577 3.55 -0.45 -26.32
CA VAL A 577 3.62 0.44 -27.49
C VAL A 577 2.48 1.46 -27.55
N GLY A 578 1.56 1.42 -26.56
CA GLY A 578 0.51 2.41 -26.38
C GLY A 578 -0.87 2.06 -26.94
N ASN A 579 -1.10 0.83 -27.45
CA ASN A 579 -2.41 0.37 -27.85
C ASN A 579 -3.26 0.02 -26.62
N GLN A 580 -4.57 0.31 -26.69
CA GLN A 580 -5.50 -0.10 -25.65
C GLN A 580 -5.82 -1.60 -25.77
N PHE A 581 -5.51 -2.39 -24.73
CA PHE A 581 -5.86 -3.82 -24.71
C PHE A 581 -7.02 -4.13 -23.77
N MET A 582 -7.27 -3.29 -22.75
CA MET A 582 -8.35 -3.53 -21.79
C MET A 582 -9.02 -2.21 -21.36
N ARG A 583 -10.34 -2.27 -21.12
CA ARG A 583 -11.13 -1.16 -20.59
C ARG A 583 -12.18 -1.69 -19.64
N LEU A 584 -12.21 -1.18 -18.42
CA LEU A 584 -13.02 -1.68 -17.32
C LEU A 584 -13.91 -0.56 -16.74
N PRO A 585 -15.06 -0.25 -17.35
CA PRO A 585 -16.02 0.67 -16.75
C PRO A 585 -16.79 -0.01 -15.61
N ILE A 586 -17.07 0.75 -14.53
CA ILE A 586 -17.84 0.27 -13.40
C ILE A 586 -18.61 1.40 -12.72
N THR A 587 -19.79 1.07 -12.18
CA THR A 587 -20.59 1.95 -11.33
C THR A 587 -20.70 1.36 -9.93
N SER A 588 -20.47 2.18 -8.92
CA SER A 588 -20.32 1.81 -7.53
C SER A 588 -21.27 2.65 -6.65
N PRO A 589 -22.51 2.18 -6.41
CA PRO A 589 -23.42 2.83 -5.48
C PRO A 589 -22.98 2.61 -4.04
N ARG A 590 -23.24 3.61 -3.16
CA ARG A 590 -22.96 3.56 -1.73
C ARG A 590 -24.14 4.18 -0.97
N LEU A 591 -24.50 3.59 0.15
CA LEU A 591 -25.55 4.05 1.04
C LEU A 591 -25.02 4.04 2.48
N GLY A 592 -25.51 4.93 3.30
CA GLY A 592 -25.15 4.96 4.71
C GLY A 592 -26.13 5.79 5.53
N PHE A 593 -26.00 5.69 6.83
CA PHE A 593 -26.74 6.51 7.76
C PHE A 593 -25.90 6.82 9.01
N SER A 594 -26.19 7.93 9.66
CA SER A 594 -25.68 8.31 10.97
C SER A 594 -26.83 8.83 11.80
N TRP A 595 -27.05 8.24 12.96
CA TRP A 595 -28.11 8.61 13.89
C TRP A 595 -27.51 9.04 15.22
N ASP A 596 -27.69 10.33 15.56
CA ASP A 596 -27.42 10.86 16.87
C ASP A 596 -28.61 10.52 17.78
N VAL A 597 -28.51 9.41 18.52
CA VAL A 597 -29.63 8.86 19.27
C VAL A 597 -30.11 9.81 20.36
N ASN A 598 -29.19 10.48 21.05
CA ASN A 598 -29.48 11.39 22.17
C ASN A 598 -29.67 12.84 21.71
N GLY A 599 -29.11 13.22 20.55
CA GLY A 599 -29.14 14.59 20.02
C GLY A 599 -28.04 15.51 20.57
N ASP A 600 -27.08 14.95 21.32
CA ASP A 600 -25.95 15.65 21.93
C ASP A 600 -24.60 15.07 21.48
N SER A 601 -24.61 14.27 20.42
CA SER A 601 -23.45 13.54 19.89
C SER A 601 -22.82 12.54 20.88
N SER A 602 -23.51 12.20 21.99
CA SER A 602 -22.99 11.24 22.98
C SER A 602 -23.23 9.78 22.61
N LEU A 603 -24.18 9.48 21.72
CA LEU A 603 -24.46 8.14 21.21
C LEU A 603 -24.78 8.20 19.71
N LYS A 604 -23.85 7.73 18.91
CA LYS A 604 -24.02 7.54 17.46
C LYS A 604 -24.28 6.08 17.12
N VAL A 605 -25.32 5.82 16.35
CA VAL A 605 -25.50 4.55 15.65
C VAL A 605 -25.37 4.83 14.15
N GLY A 606 -24.51 4.10 13.47
CA GLY A 606 -24.27 4.33 12.05
C GLY A 606 -24.02 3.04 11.29
N GLY A 607 -24.09 3.12 9.99
CA GLY A 607 -23.81 2.00 9.12
C GLY A 607 -23.72 2.40 7.66
N SER A 608 -23.12 1.53 6.86
CA SER A 608 -22.97 1.72 5.43
C SER A 608 -23.09 0.39 4.68
N LEU A 609 -23.48 0.48 3.42
CA LEU A 609 -23.52 -0.59 2.44
C LEU A 609 -23.04 -0.02 1.10
N GLY A 610 -22.06 -0.66 0.47
CA GLY A 610 -21.52 -0.15 -0.78
C GLY A 610 -20.96 -1.22 -1.69
N LYS A 611 -20.84 -0.85 -2.96
CA LYS A 611 -20.04 -1.55 -3.95
C LYS A 611 -18.73 -0.81 -4.15
N TYR A 612 -17.62 -1.54 -4.07
CA TYR A 612 -16.27 -1.01 -4.18
C TYR A 612 -15.50 -1.72 -5.28
N SER A 613 -14.61 -1.00 -5.93
CA SER A 613 -13.78 -1.50 -7.04
C SER A 613 -12.37 -0.97 -6.90
N ILE A 614 -11.41 -1.60 -7.54
CA ILE A 614 -9.99 -1.20 -7.52
C ILE A 614 -9.39 -1.29 -8.92
N PRO A 615 -8.55 -0.34 -9.36
CA PRO A 615 -7.73 -0.49 -10.55
C PRO A 615 -6.57 -1.47 -10.27
N LEU A 616 -6.17 -2.21 -11.30
CA LEU A 616 -4.97 -3.04 -11.24
C LEU A 616 -3.71 -2.16 -11.32
N PRO A 617 -2.59 -2.53 -10.65
CA PRO A 617 -1.36 -1.75 -10.66
C PRO A 617 -0.69 -1.70 -12.04
N SER A 618 0.27 -0.77 -12.23
CA SER A 618 0.93 -0.62 -13.53
C SER A 618 1.80 -1.83 -13.90
N SER A 619 2.35 -2.55 -12.93
CA SER A 619 3.09 -3.81 -13.14
C SER A 619 2.25 -4.90 -13.78
N PHE A 620 0.94 -4.88 -13.60
CA PHE A 620 0.02 -5.81 -14.25
C PHE A 620 0.10 -5.73 -15.78
N SER A 621 0.15 -4.52 -16.36
CA SER A 621 0.30 -4.34 -17.80
C SER A 621 1.66 -4.82 -18.32
N PHE A 622 2.72 -4.68 -17.51
CA PHE A 622 4.04 -5.20 -17.84
C PHE A 622 4.03 -6.72 -17.98
N GLY A 623 3.44 -7.45 -17.02
CA GLY A 623 3.44 -8.91 -17.05
C GLY A 623 2.59 -9.55 -18.16
N VAL A 624 1.51 -8.87 -18.64
CA VAL A 624 0.59 -9.48 -19.63
C VAL A 624 0.68 -8.90 -21.04
N ALA A 625 1.21 -7.69 -21.19
CA ALA A 625 1.11 -6.92 -22.43
C ALA A 625 2.46 -6.39 -22.91
N GLU A 626 3.55 -6.99 -22.45
CA GLU A 626 4.89 -6.57 -22.86
C GLU A 626 5.20 -6.99 -24.29
N PRO A 627 5.79 -6.11 -25.10
CA PRO A 627 6.46 -6.52 -26.31
C PRO A 627 7.63 -7.42 -25.96
N ARG A 628 7.64 -8.63 -26.53
CA ARG A 628 8.72 -9.57 -26.33
C ARG A 628 9.13 -10.21 -27.64
N THR A 629 10.43 -10.32 -27.86
CA THR A 629 11.00 -11.04 -29.00
C THR A 629 12.02 -12.02 -28.48
N THR A 630 11.71 -13.31 -28.61
CA THR A 630 12.62 -14.38 -28.20
C THR A 630 12.86 -15.32 -29.37
N TYR A 631 14.13 -15.60 -29.61
CA TYR A 631 14.53 -16.56 -30.63
C TYR A 631 15.81 -17.27 -30.24
N THR A 632 16.01 -18.48 -30.80
CA THR A 632 17.21 -19.31 -30.67
C THR A 632 17.80 -19.55 -32.04
N ASN A 633 19.06 -19.20 -32.21
CA ASN A 633 19.88 -19.57 -33.33
C ASN A 633 20.79 -20.74 -32.97
N TYR A 634 21.03 -21.65 -33.89
CA TYR A 634 21.96 -22.74 -33.73
C TYR A 634 23.13 -22.57 -34.69
N TYR A 635 24.36 -22.86 -34.21
CA TYR A 635 25.56 -22.67 -35.00
C TYR A 635 26.53 -23.85 -34.81
N THR A 636 27.29 -24.22 -35.89
CA THR A 636 28.60 -24.83 -35.75
C THR A 636 29.63 -23.73 -35.44
N TYR A 637 30.75 -24.11 -34.85
CA TYR A 637 31.81 -23.17 -34.51
C TYR A 637 33.18 -23.80 -34.78
N THR A 638 34.20 -22.96 -35.12
CA THR A 638 35.56 -23.42 -35.43
C THR A 638 36.51 -23.28 -34.26
N GLY A 639 36.20 -22.46 -33.27
CA GLY A 639 37.03 -22.22 -32.09
C GLY A 639 36.25 -21.67 -30.93
N ILE A 640 36.93 -21.59 -29.79
CA ILE A 640 36.43 -20.98 -28.54
C ILE A 640 37.48 -19.98 -28.07
N ASP A 641 37.08 -18.76 -27.78
CA ASP A 641 37.96 -17.75 -27.20
C ASP A 641 38.40 -18.21 -25.81
N PRO A 642 39.72 -18.37 -25.54
CA PRO A 642 40.20 -18.90 -24.28
C PRO A 642 39.92 -17.96 -23.07
N ASN A 643 39.73 -16.66 -23.31
CA ASN A 643 39.50 -15.66 -22.25
C ASN A 643 38.05 -15.45 -21.92
N THR A 644 37.17 -15.50 -22.92
CA THR A 644 35.73 -15.18 -22.76
C THR A 644 34.85 -16.41 -22.90
N GLN A 645 35.40 -17.53 -23.37
CA GLN A 645 34.67 -18.74 -23.75
C GLN A 645 33.65 -18.50 -24.88
N ALA A 646 33.69 -17.35 -25.56
CA ALA A 646 32.84 -17.05 -26.70
C ALA A 646 33.10 -17.97 -27.89
N PRO A 647 32.06 -18.43 -28.61
CA PRO A 647 32.27 -19.21 -29.83
C PRO A 647 32.85 -18.34 -30.97
N GLN A 648 33.76 -18.91 -31.76
CA GLN A 648 34.41 -18.27 -32.91
C GLN A 648 34.09 -19.02 -34.20
N GLY A 649 34.01 -18.27 -35.31
CA GLY A 649 33.76 -18.86 -36.62
C GLY A 649 32.40 -19.53 -36.73
N LEU A 650 31.38 -18.82 -36.28
CA LEU A 650 29.99 -19.28 -36.27
C LEU A 650 29.42 -19.46 -37.68
N ASN A 651 28.82 -20.64 -37.95
CA ASN A 651 28.06 -20.93 -39.16
C ASN A 651 26.69 -21.46 -38.78
N GLN A 652 25.62 -20.74 -39.14
CA GLN A 652 24.27 -21.02 -38.71
C GLN A 652 23.71 -22.33 -39.23
N ILE A 653 23.03 -23.09 -38.40
CA ILE A 653 22.36 -24.34 -38.70
C ILE A 653 20.85 -24.05 -38.83
N GLY A 654 20.36 -23.96 -40.06
CA GLY A 654 18.97 -23.70 -40.36
C GLY A 654 18.55 -22.24 -40.10
N SER A 655 17.27 -21.99 -39.99
CA SER A 655 16.68 -20.70 -39.64
C SER A 655 16.61 -20.48 -38.11
N SER A 656 16.39 -19.24 -37.69
CA SER A 656 16.11 -18.94 -36.28
C SER A 656 14.81 -19.63 -35.83
N TYR A 657 14.85 -20.21 -34.66
CA TYR A 657 13.61 -20.67 -33.96
C TYR A 657 13.00 -19.53 -33.15
N ILE A 658 11.90 -19.00 -33.61
CA ILE A 658 11.23 -17.85 -33.00
C ILE A 658 10.13 -18.36 -32.09
N THR A 659 10.20 -18.04 -30.77
CA THR A 659 9.18 -18.42 -29.80
C THR A 659 8.23 -17.27 -29.47
N ASN A 660 8.70 -16.02 -29.52
CA ASN A 660 7.88 -14.82 -29.36
C ASN A 660 8.28 -13.78 -30.40
N GLN A 661 7.32 -13.10 -30.98
CA GLN A 661 7.57 -12.08 -32.00
C GLN A 661 6.71 -10.85 -31.78
N GLY A 662 7.32 -9.82 -31.21
CA GLY A 662 6.80 -8.47 -31.17
C GLY A 662 5.71 -8.22 -30.11
N VAL A 663 4.75 -7.40 -30.46
CA VAL A 663 3.71 -6.89 -29.58
C VAL A 663 2.51 -7.83 -29.59
N PRO A 664 2.05 -8.38 -28.45
CA PRO A 664 0.83 -9.16 -28.43
C PRO A 664 -0.36 -8.28 -28.79
N THR A 665 -1.28 -8.82 -29.59
CA THR A 665 -2.51 -8.10 -29.92
C THR A 665 -3.45 -8.02 -28.72
N PRO A 666 -4.32 -7.01 -28.60
CA PRO A 666 -5.29 -6.94 -27.50
C PRO A 666 -6.13 -8.21 -27.32
N ALA A 667 -6.43 -8.90 -28.41
CA ALA A 667 -7.18 -10.15 -28.39
C ALA A 667 -6.37 -11.35 -27.85
N GLN A 668 -5.05 -11.30 -27.92
CA GLN A 668 -4.16 -12.29 -27.28
C GLN A 668 -4.00 -12.05 -25.78
N ILE A 669 -4.04 -10.78 -25.37
CA ILE A 669 -3.84 -10.39 -23.97
C ILE A 669 -5.08 -10.66 -23.10
N ALA A 670 -6.28 -10.34 -23.59
CA ALA A 670 -7.49 -10.34 -22.76
C ALA A 670 -8.74 -10.81 -23.49
N ALA A 671 -9.64 -11.43 -22.75
CA ALA A 671 -11.00 -11.65 -23.23
C ALA A 671 -11.70 -10.31 -23.53
N THR A 672 -12.47 -10.28 -24.63
CA THR A 672 -13.07 -9.02 -25.14
C THR A 672 -14.20 -8.47 -24.27
N ASN A 673 -14.82 -9.33 -23.44
CA ASN A 673 -15.93 -8.98 -22.54
C ASN A 673 -15.52 -8.92 -21.06
N ILE A 674 -14.24 -8.76 -20.78
CA ILE A 674 -13.69 -8.64 -19.41
C ILE A 674 -14.29 -7.44 -18.68
N LYS A 675 -14.54 -7.59 -17.39
CA LYS A 675 -15.21 -6.61 -16.54
C LYS A 675 -14.37 -6.27 -15.30
N ALA A 676 -14.59 -5.08 -14.73
CA ALA A 676 -13.88 -4.60 -13.56
C ALA A 676 -14.06 -5.49 -12.32
N PRO A 677 -13.01 -5.65 -11.48
CA PRO A 677 -13.13 -6.31 -10.19
C PRO A 677 -14.01 -5.49 -9.25
N TYR A 678 -14.72 -6.17 -8.34
CA TYR A 678 -15.51 -5.50 -7.32
C TYR A 678 -15.88 -6.41 -6.15
N GLN A 679 -16.17 -5.77 -5.02
CA GLN A 679 -16.76 -6.38 -3.83
C GLN A 679 -17.92 -5.57 -3.29
N TYR A 680 -18.71 -6.19 -2.43
CA TYR A 680 -19.67 -5.51 -1.56
C TYR A 680 -19.13 -5.45 -0.15
N GLU A 681 -19.35 -4.31 0.51
CA GLU A 681 -19.03 -4.11 1.91
C GLU A 681 -20.27 -3.61 2.65
N ALA A 682 -20.47 -4.09 3.87
CA ALA A 682 -21.47 -3.58 4.79
C ALA A 682 -20.86 -3.46 6.17
N GLN A 683 -21.24 -2.40 6.89
CA GLN A 683 -20.89 -2.23 8.30
C GLN A 683 -22.03 -1.61 9.07
N LEU A 684 -22.11 -1.98 10.34
CA LEU A 684 -23.03 -1.41 11.33
C LEU A 684 -22.23 -1.16 12.61
N TYR A 685 -22.37 0.01 13.22
CA TYR A 685 -21.63 0.33 14.43
C TYR A 685 -22.41 1.23 15.38
N ALA A 686 -22.02 1.19 16.65
CA ALA A 686 -22.44 2.12 17.68
C ALA A 686 -21.21 2.68 18.40
N GLN A 687 -21.15 3.99 18.55
CA GLN A 687 -20.17 4.72 19.35
C GLN A 687 -20.90 5.45 20.47
N LYS A 688 -20.41 5.31 21.70
CA LYS A 688 -21.01 5.91 22.87
C LYS A 688 -19.99 6.58 23.77
N GLN A 689 -20.25 7.84 24.13
CA GLN A 689 -19.54 8.51 25.21
C GLN A 689 -20.09 7.94 26.54
N LEU A 690 -19.24 7.23 27.28
CA LEU A 690 -19.61 6.56 28.54
C LEU A 690 -19.48 7.52 29.70
N THR A 691 -18.40 8.27 29.76
CA THR A 691 -18.13 9.42 30.64
C THR A 691 -17.46 10.53 29.79
N PRO A 692 -17.21 11.72 30.31
CA PRO A 692 -16.47 12.75 29.55
C PRO A 692 -15.13 12.25 29.00
N GLU A 693 -14.47 11.30 29.66
CA GLU A 693 -13.13 10.78 29.30
C GLU A 693 -13.20 9.46 28.56
N TRP A 694 -14.27 8.67 28.75
CA TRP A 694 -14.38 7.33 28.17
C TRP A 694 -15.36 7.25 27.02
N SER A 695 -14.95 6.63 25.93
CA SER A 695 -15.82 6.27 24.81
C SER A 695 -15.69 4.81 24.43
N GLY A 696 -16.80 4.23 23.96
CA GLY A 696 -16.89 2.83 23.53
C GLY A 696 -17.33 2.71 22.07
N LEU A 697 -16.84 1.66 21.39
CA LEU A 697 -17.18 1.29 20.02
C LEU A 697 -17.59 -0.17 19.95
N VAL A 698 -18.69 -0.46 19.24
CA VAL A 698 -19.05 -1.80 18.77
C VAL A 698 -19.26 -1.70 17.27
N GLN A 699 -18.61 -2.56 16.47
CA GLN A 699 -18.73 -2.57 15.02
C GLN A 699 -18.90 -4.00 14.52
N LEU A 700 -19.81 -4.20 13.58
CA LEU A 700 -19.97 -5.40 12.76
C LEU A 700 -19.60 -5.04 11.32
N GLY A 701 -18.78 -5.86 10.68
CA GLY A 701 -18.36 -5.67 9.29
C GLY A 701 -18.52 -6.96 8.47
N TRP A 702 -18.77 -6.77 7.19
CA TRP A 702 -18.91 -7.81 6.19
C TRP A 702 -18.36 -7.34 4.85
N VAL A 703 -17.53 -8.20 4.22
CA VAL A 703 -16.98 -8.03 2.87
C VAL A 703 -17.25 -9.29 2.06
N ASP A 704 -17.60 -9.15 0.79
CA ASP A 704 -17.86 -10.24 -0.13
C ASP A 704 -17.32 -9.88 -1.54
N LEU A 705 -16.17 -10.41 -1.87
CA LEU A 705 -15.54 -10.27 -3.18
C LEU A 705 -16.34 -11.06 -4.23
N ARG A 706 -16.70 -10.39 -5.32
CA ARG A 706 -17.59 -10.95 -6.35
C ARG A 706 -16.91 -11.17 -7.69
N ARG A 707 -15.89 -10.42 -7.99
CA ARG A 707 -15.18 -10.50 -9.26
C ARG A 707 -13.74 -10.02 -9.10
N ILE A 708 -12.83 -10.75 -9.72
CA ILE A 708 -11.44 -10.36 -9.96
C ILE A 708 -11.15 -10.37 -11.46
N VAL A 709 -10.01 -9.82 -11.83
CA VAL A 709 -9.34 -10.04 -13.12
C VAL A 709 -8.11 -10.86 -12.82
N GLU A 710 -7.96 -11.97 -13.50
CA GLU A 710 -6.81 -12.88 -13.38
C GLU A 710 -6.42 -13.41 -14.74
N ASP A 711 -5.20 -13.91 -14.86
CA ASP A 711 -4.79 -14.65 -16.03
C ASP A 711 -5.10 -16.15 -15.87
N THR A 712 -5.29 -16.80 -17.00
CA THR A 712 -5.36 -18.26 -17.09
C THR A 712 -4.55 -18.74 -18.28
N CYS A 713 -3.83 -19.84 -18.08
CA CYS A 713 -2.96 -20.42 -19.10
C CYS A 713 -3.49 -21.75 -19.62
N TYR A 714 -4.75 -22.11 -19.29
CA TYR A 714 -5.36 -23.40 -19.63
C TYR A 714 -5.81 -23.45 -21.09
N GLY A 715 -4.84 -23.41 -22.02
CA GLY A 715 -5.05 -23.47 -23.47
C GLY A 715 -5.71 -24.79 -23.93
N GLY A 716 -5.35 -25.92 -23.34
CA GLY A 716 -5.97 -27.21 -23.65
C GLY A 716 -7.47 -27.25 -23.41
N GLY A 717 -7.97 -26.58 -22.38
CA GLY A 717 -9.41 -26.45 -22.14
C GLY A 717 -10.12 -25.61 -23.21
N VAL A 718 -9.50 -24.52 -23.65
CA VAL A 718 -10.01 -23.69 -24.76
C VAL A 718 -9.97 -24.46 -26.07
N GLN A 719 -8.90 -25.19 -26.35
CA GLN A 719 -8.77 -26.05 -27.54
C GLN A 719 -9.88 -27.10 -27.57
N ALA A 720 -10.07 -27.85 -26.48
CA ALA A 720 -11.10 -28.90 -26.41
C ALA A 720 -12.49 -28.32 -26.63
N TYR A 721 -12.80 -27.16 -26.07
CA TYR A 721 -14.09 -26.49 -26.29
C TYR A 721 -14.26 -26.04 -27.74
N ALA A 722 -13.24 -25.39 -28.35
CA ALA A 722 -13.26 -24.92 -29.72
C ALA A 722 -13.47 -26.09 -30.70
N GLN A 723 -12.73 -27.19 -30.53
CA GLN A 723 -12.89 -28.40 -31.32
C GLN A 723 -14.29 -28.99 -31.21
N GLY A 724 -14.88 -28.98 -30.00
CA GLY A 724 -16.30 -29.37 -29.77
C GLY A 724 -17.32 -28.45 -30.46
N GLN A 725 -16.94 -27.22 -30.82
CA GLN A 725 -17.77 -26.26 -31.59
C GLN A 725 -17.55 -26.37 -33.12
N GLY A 726 -16.72 -27.29 -33.57
CA GLY A 726 -16.49 -27.55 -35.00
C GLY A 726 -15.13 -27.04 -35.53
N TYR A 727 -14.29 -26.44 -34.71
CA TYR A 727 -12.95 -25.97 -35.08
C TYR A 727 -11.90 -27.08 -34.88
N ALA A 728 -12.08 -28.18 -35.58
CA ALA A 728 -11.33 -29.44 -35.36
C ALA A 728 -9.80 -29.31 -35.51
N GLY A 729 -9.33 -28.35 -36.30
CA GLY A 729 -7.92 -28.08 -36.51
C GLY A 729 -7.26 -27.14 -35.50
N TYR A 730 -8.04 -26.51 -34.62
CA TYR A 730 -7.54 -25.52 -33.65
C TYR A 730 -6.61 -26.16 -32.63
N GLN A 731 -5.47 -25.52 -32.42
CA GLN A 731 -4.47 -25.90 -31.45
C GLN A 731 -4.17 -24.70 -30.53
N GLN A 732 -4.09 -24.92 -29.23
CA GLN A 732 -3.73 -23.94 -28.24
C GLN A 732 -2.88 -24.62 -27.17
N ASP A 733 -1.67 -24.14 -26.96
CA ASP A 733 -0.79 -24.65 -25.91
C ASP A 733 -1.19 -24.13 -24.50
N ASN A 734 -0.57 -24.68 -23.48
CA ASN A 734 -0.78 -24.28 -22.07
C ASN A 734 0.28 -23.29 -21.56
N SER A 735 1.14 -22.75 -22.43
CA SER A 735 2.19 -21.78 -22.06
C SER A 735 1.74 -20.33 -22.25
N THR A 736 0.72 -20.10 -23.07
CA THR A 736 0.18 -18.78 -23.34
C THR A 736 -0.97 -18.47 -22.39
N CYS A 737 -0.84 -17.38 -21.61
CA CYS A 737 -1.85 -16.93 -20.67
C CYS A 737 -2.64 -15.74 -21.23
N TRP A 738 -3.87 -15.56 -20.78
CA TRP A 738 -4.74 -14.43 -21.14
C TRP A 738 -5.65 -14.06 -19.99
N LEU A 739 -6.06 -12.80 -19.94
CA LEU A 739 -6.89 -12.25 -18.86
C LEU A 739 -8.37 -12.62 -19.01
N VAL A 740 -8.97 -13.03 -17.92
CA VAL A 740 -10.40 -13.36 -17.80
C VAL A 740 -10.99 -12.85 -16.48
N ASN A 741 -12.29 -12.97 -16.32
CA ASN A 741 -12.94 -13.03 -15.01
C ASN A 741 -13.21 -14.51 -14.69
N PRO A 742 -12.46 -15.15 -13.79
CA PRO A 742 -12.60 -16.57 -13.51
C PRO A 742 -14.03 -16.98 -13.16
N GLY A 743 -14.50 -18.12 -13.71
CA GLY A 743 -15.83 -18.63 -13.50
C GLY A 743 -16.97 -17.86 -14.17
N GLU A 744 -16.69 -16.78 -14.92
CA GLU A 744 -17.64 -16.11 -15.82
C GLU A 744 -17.45 -16.59 -17.26
N ASN A 745 -18.48 -16.40 -18.11
CA ASN A 745 -18.34 -16.63 -19.54
C ASN A 745 -17.46 -15.55 -20.15
N PHE A 746 -16.53 -15.95 -21.00
CA PHE A 746 -15.58 -15.04 -21.63
C PHE A 746 -15.53 -15.26 -23.15
N THR A 747 -15.14 -14.25 -23.90
CA THR A 747 -15.07 -14.30 -25.37
C THR A 747 -13.63 -14.06 -25.79
N LEU A 748 -13.00 -15.06 -26.40
CA LEU A 748 -11.69 -14.95 -27.02
C LEU A 748 -11.84 -14.74 -28.53
N LYS A 749 -10.93 -13.91 -29.08
CA LYS A 749 -10.76 -13.76 -30.53
C LYS A 749 -9.50 -14.45 -30.94
N ARG A 750 -9.61 -15.48 -31.76
CA ARG A 750 -8.48 -16.28 -32.27
C ARG A 750 -8.77 -16.67 -33.73
N ASP A 751 -7.74 -17.06 -34.45
CA ASP A 751 -7.89 -17.73 -35.72
C ASP A 751 -8.18 -19.21 -35.45
N TYR A 752 -9.46 -19.54 -35.29
CA TYR A 752 -9.89 -20.90 -34.97
C TYR A 752 -9.88 -21.84 -36.20
N ASN A 753 -9.95 -21.28 -37.42
CA ASN A 753 -9.98 -22.06 -38.68
C ASN A 753 -8.61 -22.23 -39.33
N GLY A 754 -7.58 -21.45 -38.88
CA GLY A 754 -6.26 -21.46 -39.53
C GLY A 754 -6.24 -20.74 -40.87
N ASP A 755 -7.19 -19.84 -41.14
CA ASP A 755 -7.32 -19.11 -42.39
C ASP A 755 -6.74 -17.69 -42.34
N GLY A 756 -6.14 -17.32 -41.20
CA GLY A 756 -5.56 -16.00 -40.94
C GLY A 756 -6.58 -14.94 -40.49
N GLN A 757 -7.86 -15.30 -40.36
CA GLN A 757 -8.90 -14.42 -39.83
C GLN A 757 -9.15 -14.71 -38.36
N VAL A 758 -9.50 -13.69 -37.60
CA VAL A 758 -9.72 -13.76 -36.15
C VAL A 758 -11.21 -13.74 -35.85
N GLU A 759 -11.76 -14.83 -35.35
CA GLU A 759 -13.20 -14.96 -35.02
C GLU A 759 -13.41 -14.89 -33.50
N PRO A 760 -14.55 -14.38 -33.04
CA PRO A 760 -14.94 -14.45 -31.64
C PRO A 760 -15.58 -15.79 -31.28
N LEU A 761 -15.09 -16.45 -30.25
CA LEU A 761 -15.71 -17.63 -29.64
C LEU A 761 -16.07 -17.32 -28.18
N SER A 762 -17.35 -17.48 -27.85
CA SER A 762 -17.82 -17.33 -26.45
C SER A 762 -17.69 -18.68 -25.74
N ILE A 763 -16.86 -18.67 -24.67
CA ILE A 763 -16.52 -19.87 -23.91
C ILE A 763 -17.19 -19.78 -22.55
N PRO A 764 -18.05 -20.73 -22.16
CA PRO A 764 -18.58 -20.77 -20.79
C PRO A 764 -17.47 -21.02 -19.79
N GLY A 765 -17.43 -20.27 -18.69
CA GLY A 765 -16.43 -20.46 -17.64
C GLY A 765 -16.39 -21.89 -17.09
N ALA A 766 -17.53 -22.54 -17.03
CA ALA A 766 -17.63 -23.96 -16.64
C ALA A 766 -16.95 -24.93 -17.62
N ALA A 767 -16.79 -24.57 -18.91
CA ALA A 767 -16.16 -25.43 -19.91
C ALA A 767 -14.67 -25.62 -19.71
N ILE A 768 -14.02 -24.64 -19.03
CA ILE A 768 -12.58 -24.71 -18.68
C ILE A 768 -12.36 -25.04 -17.20
N GLY A 769 -13.42 -25.32 -16.43
CA GLY A 769 -13.31 -25.82 -15.05
C GLY A 769 -12.82 -24.83 -13.99
N LEU A 770 -12.62 -23.55 -14.32
CA LEU A 770 -12.21 -22.55 -13.33
C LEU A 770 -13.37 -22.13 -12.42
N PRO A 771 -13.22 -22.19 -11.10
CA PRO A 771 -14.26 -21.75 -10.16
C PRO A 771 -14.40 -20.22 -10.15
N LYS A 772 -15.54 -19.74 -9.63
CA LYS A 772 -15.70 -18.31 -9.34
C LYS A 772 -14.81 -17.91 -8.16
N PRO A 773 -14.24 -16.71 -8.18
CA PRO A 773 -13.52 -16.18 -7.05
C PRO A 773 -14.46 -16.03 -5.84
N LYS A 774 -13.95 -16.33 -4.68
CA LYS A 774 -14.65 -16.25 -3.42
C LYS A 774 -13.70 -15.76 -2.34
N HIS A 775 -14.04 -14.64 -1.75
CA HIS A 775 -13.39 -14.11 -0.56
C HIS A 775 -14.46 -13.44 0.28
N LYS A 776 -14.64 -13.93 1.50
CA LYS A 776 -15.60 -13.42 2.47
C LYS A 776 -14.89 -13.09 3.77
N TYR A 777 -15.12 -11.91 4.27
CA TYR A 777 -14.62 -11.46 5.55
C TYR A 777 -15.77 -10.98 6.43
N TYR A 778 -15.75 -11.38 7.70
CA TYR A 778 -16.71 -10.98 8.73
C TYR A 778 -15.92 -10.53 9.95
N ASN A 779 -16.32 -9.45 10.59
CA ASN A 779 -15.71 -9.04 11.83
C ASN A 779 -16.71 -8.50 12.86
N LEU A 780 -16.34 -8.68 14.13
CA LEU A 780 -16.90 -7.95 15.27
C LEU A 780 -15.73 -7.23 15.94
N LYS A 781 -15.78 -5.90 15.99
CA LYS A 781 -14.77 -5.08 16.66
C LYS A 781 -15.37 -4.40 17.89
N LEU A 782 -14.64 -4.46 18.99
CA LEU A 782 -14.95 -3.76 20.25
C LEU A 782 -13.80 -2.79 20.53
N GLY A 783 -14.14 -1.55 20.85
CA GLY A 783 -13.18 -0.50 21.20
C GLY A 783 -13.57 0.17 22.51
N LEU A 784 -12.57 0.53 23.30
CA LEU A 784 -12.72 1.33 24.49
C LEU A 784 -11.55 2.32 24.56
N THR A 785 -11.85 3.61 24.63
CA THR A 785 -10.84 4.67 24.59
C THR A 785 -11.04 5.62 25.76
N HIS A 786 -9.94 5.92 26.48
CA HIS A 786 -9.83 6.95 27.51
C HIS A 786 -9.02 8.13 26.99
N ALA A 787 -9.58 9.33 27.09
CA ALA A 787 -8.89 10.58 26.79
C ALA A 787 -8.01 11.02 27.96
N SER A 788 -6.78 11.48 27.67
CA SER A 788 -5.97 12.14 28.67
C SER A 788 -6.56 13.51 29.02
N THR A 789 -6.69 13.79 30.31
CA THR A 789 -7.09 15.10 30.83
C THR A 789 -6.06 15.58 31.86
N PRO A 790 -6.04 16.86 32.27
CA PRO A 790 -5.15 17.32 33.34
C PRO A 790 -5.39 16.60 34.68
N ALA A 791 -6.57 16.12 34.95
CA ALA A 791 -6.93 15.37 36.17
C ALA A 791 -6.55 13.88 36.04
N GLU A 792 -6.63 13.33 34.83
CA GLU A 792 -6.32 11.94 34.51
C GLU A 792 -5.31 11.92 33.35
N PRO A 793 -3.99 12.10 33.63
CA PRO A 793 -2.98 12.36 32.62
C PRO A 793 -2.53 11.09 31.88
N TYR A 794 -3.47 10.23 31.50
CA TYR A 794 -3.19 9.05 30.72
C TYR A 794 -4.15 8.92 29.53
N PHE A 795 -3.63 8.39 28.46
CA PHE A 795 -4.41 7.93 27.31
C PHE A 795 -4.40 6.41 27.28
N LEU A 796 -5.54 5.80 26.98
CA LEU A 796 -5.65 4.34 26.81
C LEU A 796 -6.62 4.02 25.69
N ASN A 797 -6.19 3.20 24.74
CA ASN A 797 -7.06 2.64 23.70
C ASN A 797 -6.95 1.13 23.71
N LEU A 798 -8.06 0.46 23.96
CA LEU A 798 -8.20 -0.99 23.91
C LEU A 798 -9.06 -1.34 22.70
N SER A 799 -8.55 -2.18 21.83
CA SER A 799 -9.24 -2.63 20.62
C SER A 799 -9.17 -4.15 20.52
N TYR A 800 -10.30 -4.79 20.33
CA TYR A 800 -10.41 -6.23 20.09
C TYR A 800 -11.23 -6.49 18.84
N THR A 801 -10.73 -7.39 17.98
CA THR A 801 -11.44 -7.83 16.78
C THR A 801 -11.53 -9.35 16.77
N TYR A 802 -12.74 -9.85 16.62
CA TYR A 802 -13.00 -11.21 16.16
C TYR A 802 -13.25 -11.15 14.66
N ALA A 803 -12.54 -11.93 13.87
CA ALA A 803 -12.70 -11.97 12.42
C ALA A 803 -12.72 -13.39 11.87
N ARG A 804 -13.31 -13.56 10.68
CA ARG A 804 -13.23 -14.77 9.88
C ARG A 804 -13.04 -14.40 8.43
N GLU A 805 -12.03 -15.03 7.79
CA GLU A 805 -11.71 -14.88 6.39
C GLU A 805 -11.73 -16.24 5.70
N TYR A 806 -12.56 -16.37 4.65
CA TYR A 806 -12.84 -17.65 4.00
C TYR A 806 -13.06 -17.49 2.50
N GLY A 807 -12.47 -18.40 1.71
CA GLY A 807 -12.65 -18.36 0.27
C GLY A 807 -11.67 -19.24 -0.50
N ASN A 808 -11.32 -18.81 -1.74
CA ASN A 808 -10.37 -19.46 -2.62
C ASN A 808 -9.39 -18.47 -3.28
N THR A 809 -9.35 -17.24 -2.80
CA THR A 809 -8.40 -16.19 -3.21
C THR A 809 -8.28 -15.15 -2.11
N ASN A 810 -7.08 -14.57 -1.95
CA ASN A 810 -6.81 -13.45 -1.04
C ASN A 810 -6.97 -12.08 -1.74
N GLY A 811 -7.45 -12.02 -2.98
CA GLY A 811 -7.56 -10.79 -3.77
C GLY A 811 -6.40 -10.62 -4.75
N LEU A 812 -5.77 -9.43 -4.80
CA LEU A 812 -4.71 -9.14 -5.77
C LEU A 812 -3.37 -9.84 -5.52
N ILE A 813 -3.18 -10.46 -4.36
CA ILE A 813 -1.95 -11.18 -3.99
C ILE A 813 -2.33 -12.57 -3.51
N ASP A 814 -1.57 -13.57 -3.91
CA ASP A 814 -1.65 -14.90 -3.32
C ASP A 814 -0.69 -14.98 -2.13
N GLU A 815 -1.23 -14.76 -0.92
CA GLU A 815 -0.45 -14.77 0.32
C GLU A 815 0.07 -16.17 0.65
N GLU A 816 -0.67 -17.20 0.31
CA GLU A 816 -0.33 -18.58 0.62
C GLU A 816 0.86 -19.08 -0.22
N ARG A 817 0.86 -18.77 -1.52
CA ARG A 817 1.93 -19.14 -2.46
C ARG A 817 3.03 -18.09 -2.55
N ARG A 818 2.94 -17.01 -1.74
CA ARG A 818 3.94 -15.94 -1.62
C ARG A 818 4.25 -15.24 -2.94
N SER A 819 3.24 -15.00 -3.76
CA SER A 819 3.41 -14.41 -5.10
C SER A 819 3.35 -12.87 -5.09
N ALA A 820 4.01 -12.20 -4.15
CA ALA A 820 4.04 -10.73 -4.06
C ALA A 820 4.63 -10.04 -5.29
N GLY A 821 5.38 -10.74 -6.12
CA GLY A 821 5.96 -10.20 -7.37
C GLY A 821 4.95 -10.06 -8.52
N TRP A 822 3.82 -10.76 -8.47
CA TRP A 822 2.84 -10.87 -9.56
C TRP A 822 1.45 -10.42 -9.12
N ILE A 823 1.30 -9.12 -8.86
CA ILE A 823 0.06 -8.56 -8.32
C ILE A 823 -1.02 -8.53 -9.39
N GLY A 824 -2.16 -9.20 -9.10
CA GLY A 824 -3.26 -9.37 -10.03
C GLY A 824 -3.01 -10.41 -11.13
N GLN A 825 -1.94 -11.21 -11.00
CA GLN A 825 -1.58 -12.34 -11.86
C GLN A 825 -1.09 -13.46 -10.95
N THR A 826 -2.00 -14.03 -10.20
CA THR A 826 -1.64 -15.08 -9.25
C THR A 826 -1.61 -16.45 -9.95
N SER A 827 -0.78 -17.37 -9.49
CA SER A 827 -0.78 -18.73 -10.04
C SER A 827 -2.08 -19.50 -9.76
N ALA A 828 -2.94 -18.97 -8.88
CA ALA A 828 -4.13 -19.67 -8.41
C ALA A 828 -5.10 -20.06 -9.54
N PHE A 829 -5.38 -19.15 -10.50
CA PHE A 829 -6.33 -19.38 -11.57
C PHE A 829 -5.71 -19.80 -12.91
N ASN A 830 -4.41 -20.11 -12.94
CA ASN A 830 -3.75 -20.48 -14.20
C ASN A 830 -4.27 -21.81 -14.74
N TYR A 831 -4.53 -22.78 -13.87
CA TYR A 831 -5.03 -24.10 -14.25
C TYR A 831 -6.09 -24.59 -13.27
N PRO A 832 -7.14 -25.33 -13.74
CA PRO A 832 -8.18 -25.88 -12.86
C PRO A 832 -7.63 -26.78 -11.75
N GLY A 833 -6.57 -27.58 -12.04
CA GLY A 833 -5.94 -28.46 -11.06
C GLY A 833 -5.42 -27.74 -9.82
N ILE A 834 -4.92 -26.51 -9.97
CA ILE A 834 -4.44 -25.66 -8.87
C ILE A 834 -5.58 -25.28 -7.92
N MET A 835 -6.79 -25.13 -8.45
CA MET A 835 -7.96 -24.69 -7.68
C MET A 835 -8.68 -25.81 -6.93
N ILE A 836 -8.30 -27.08 -7.16
CA ILE A 836 -8.84 -28.20 -6.39
C ILE A 836 -8.34 -28.09 -4.94
N GLY A 837 -9.26 -28.13 -3.98
CA GLY A 837 -8.91 -27.94 -2.55
C GLY A 837 -8.75 -26.47 -2.09
N SER A 838 -8.74 -25.48 -2.99
CA SER A 838 -8.45 -24.07 -2.68
C SER A 838 -9.52 -23.36 -1.84
N ASN A 839 -10.70 -23.94 -1.63
CA ASN A 839 -11.77 -23.26 -0.87
C ASN A 839 -11.73 -23.64 0.60
N GLY A 840 -11.21 -22.71 1.43
CA GLY A 840 -11.01 -22.93 2.87
C GLY A 840 -10.81 -21.65 3.66
N ASP A 841 -10.26 -21.76 4.87
CA ASP A 841 -9.82 -20.61 5.67
C ASP A 841 -8.59 -20.00 4.98
N LEU A 842 -8.66 -18.70 4.67
CA LEU A 842 -7.60 -17.99 3.95
C LEU A 842 -6.41 -17.66 4.87
N ALA A 843 -5.24 -17.42 4.30
CA ALA A 843 -4.02 -17.10 5.06
C ALA A 843 -4.18 -15.91 6.01
N GLY A 844 -5.10 -14.99 5.69
CA GLY A 844 -5.46 -13.84 6.52
C GLY A 844 -6.42 -14.13 7.68
N ASP A 845 -6.93 -15.35 7.85
CA ASP A 845 -7.95 -15.70 8.86
C ASP A 845 -7.39 -15.68 10.29
N ILE A 846 -7.16 -14.48 10.80
CA ILE A 846 -6.80 -14.23 12.21
C ILE A 846 -8.07 -14.09 13.02
N ARG A 847 -8.42 -15.14 13.80
CA ARG A 847 -9.71 -15.20 14.51
C ARG A 847 -9.84 -14.18 15.64
N HIS A 848 -8.80 -13.91 16.37
CA HIS A 848 -8.78 -13.03 17.52
C HIS A 848 -7.59 -12.11 17.44
N SER A 849 -7.82 -10.80 17.48
CA SER A 849 -6.78 -9.78 17.55
C SER A 849 -7.10 -8.81 18.69
N PHE A 850 -6.10 -8.44 19.46
CA PHE A 850 -6.21 -7.48 20.54
C PHE A 850 -5.04 -6.51 20.49
N THR A 851 -5.31 -5.22 20.63
CA THR A 851 -4.31 -4.16 20.73
C THR A 851 -4.67 -3.26 21.92
N ALA A 852 -3.69 -3.00 22.77
CA ALA A 852 -3.79 -2.01 23.83
C ALA A 852 -2.69 -0.97 23.61
N THR A 853 -3.06 0.29 23.48
CA THR A 853 -2.15 1.43 23.29
C THR A 853 -2.37 2.41 24.41
N GLY A 854 -1.30 2.84 25.08
CA GLY A 854 -1.43 3.79 26.18
C GLY A 854 -0.23 4.68 26.37
N THR A 855 -0.48 5.85 26.95
CA THR A 855 0.54 6.80 27.40
C THR A 855 0.18 7.33 28.80
N TYR A 856 1.18 7.65 29.61
CA TYR A 856 1.01 8.27 30.91
C TYR A 856 2.01 9.43 31.06
N ASP A 857 1.51 10.62 31.41
CA ASP A 857 2.32 11.81 31.66
C ASP A 857 2.39 12.06 33.17
N PHE A 858 3.59 12.07 33.75
CA PHE A 858 3.82 12.30 35.18
C PHE A 858 3.80 13.79 35.56
N GLY A 859 3.62 14.69 34.61
CA GLY A 859 3.54 16.14 34.84
C GLY A 859 4.87 16.84 35.17
N ASN A 860 5.97 16.10 35.24
CA ASN A 860 7.31 16.60 35.55
C ASN A 860 8.27 16.52 34.35
N GLY A 861 7.75 16.42 33.14
CA GLY A 861 8.51 16.20 31.89
C GLY A 861 8.77 14.73 31.58
N PHE A 862 8.46 13.80 32.51
CA PHE A 862 8.60 12.36 32.24
C PHE A 862 7.28 11.77 31.78
N SER A 863 7.35 10.96 30.72
CA SER A 863 6.21 10.22 30.20
C SER A 863 6.58 8.79 29.80
N LEU A 864 5.60 7.89 29.88
CA LEU A 864 5.68 6.50 29.43
C LEU A 864 4.69 6.26 28.32
N GLY A 865 5.08 5.43 27.34
CA GLY A 865 4.21 4.93 26.29
C GLY A 865 4.32 3.42 26.15
N GLY A 866 3.25 2.78 25.70
CA GLY A 866 3.25 1.34 25.50
C GLY A 866 2.26 0.90 24.44
N VAL A 867 2.61 -0.18 23.77
CA VAL A 867 1.74 -0.90 22.82
C VAL A 867 1.85 -2.40 23.14
N PHE A 868 0.71 -3.01 23.41
CA PHE A 868 0.59 -4.44 23.51
C PHE A 868 -0.26 -4.96 22.35
N SER A 869 0.26 -5.91 21.60
CA SER A 869 -0.43 -6.54 20.48
C SER A 869 -0.47 -8.06 20.70
N ALA A 870 -1.62 -8.67 20.46
CA ALA A 870 -1.80 -10.12 20.57
C ALA A 870 -2.81 -10.60 19.53
N HIS A 871 -2.54 -11.77 18.93
CA HIS A 871 -3.49 -12.37 17.99
C HIS A 871 -3.36 -13.89 17.90
N SER A 872 -4.44 -14.56 17.49
CA SER A 872 -4.40 -15.99 17.17
C SER A 872 -3.53 -16.24 15.93
N GLY A 873 -3.01 -17.46 15.82
CA GLY A 873 -2.24 -17.88 14.66
C GLY A 873 -3.10 -17.94 13.39
N ALA A 874 -2.49 -17.59 12.26
CA ALA A 874 -3.06 -17.81 10.91
C ALA A 874 -3.17 -19.31 10.62
N PRO A 875 -4.14 -19.75 9.80
CA PRO A 875 -4.18 -21.12 9.29
C PRO A 875 -3.02 -21.35 8.31
N THR A 876 -2.58 -22.59 8.21
CA THR A 876 -1.58 -23.02 7.24
C THR A 876 -2.17 -24.10 6.35
N SER A 877 -1.62 -24.19 5.15
CA SER A 877 -1.98 -25.21 4.16
C SER A 877 -0.82 -26.14 3.89
N CYS A 878 -1.11 -27.27 3.32
CA CYS A 878 -0.12 -28.10 2.69
C CYS A 878 -0.20 -27.91 1.18
N ILE A 879 0.86 -27.39 0.57
CA ILE A 879 0.96 -27.10 -0.86
C ILE A 879 1.93 -28.10 -1.49
N GLY A 880 1.56 -28.67 -2.61
CA GLY A 880 2.40 -29.66 -3.29
C GLY A 880 2.02 -29.84 -4.75
N SER A 881 2.37 -30.99 -5.30
CA SER A 881 2.23 -31.31 -6.71
C SER A 881 0.86 -31.88 -7.02
N TYR A 882 0.26 -31.39 -8.12
CA TYR A 882 -0.94 -32.04 -8.67
C TYR A 882 -0.60 -33.46 -9.11
N PRO A 883 -1.41 -34.49 -8.77
CA PRO A 883 -1.02 -35.88 -8.92
C PRO A 883 -0.98 -36.39 -10.38
N ASP A 884 -1.71 -35.78 -11.31
CA ASP A 884 -1.63 -36.12 -12.72
C ASP A 884 -0.43 -35.41 -13.37
N THR A 885 0.62 -36.15 -13.66
CA THR A 885 1.87 -35.66 -14.27
C THR A 885 1.72 -35.17 -15.71
N GLN A 886 0.59 -35.42 -16.35
CA GLN A 886 0.29 -34.93 -17.71
C GLN A 886 -0.54 -33.64 -17.67
N ASP A 887 -1.14 -33.31 -16.54
CA ASP A 887 -1.92 -32.08 -16.39
C ASP A 887 -1.00 -30.83 -16.38
N PRO A 888 -1.42 -29.73 -17.01
CA PRO A 888 -0.68 -28.48 -17.00
C PRO A 888 -0.41 -27.92 -15.59
N ALA A 889 -1.27 -28.21 -14.62
CA ALA A 889 -1.04 -27.82 -13.22
C ALA A 889 0.24 -28.45 -12.66
N PHE A 890 0.56 -29.68 -13.02
CA PHE A 890 1.83 -30.31 -12.67
C PHE A 890 2.98 -29.84 -13.55
N THR A 891 2.81 -29.87 -14.89
CA THR A 891 3.94 -29.63 -15.82
C THR A 891 4.44 -28.18 -15.82
N HIS A 892 3.61 -27.19 -15.43
CA HIS A 892 3.96 -25.78 -15.42
C HIS A 892 4.08 -25.21 -14.00
N LEU A 893 3.33 -25.74 -13.02
CA LEU A 893 3.29 -25.26 -11.64
C LEU A 893 3.41 -26.43 -10.62
N PRO A 894 4.49 -27.19 -10.60
CA PRO A 894 4.59 -28.46 -9.89
C PRO A 894 4.42 -28.39 -8.37
N SER A 895 4.52 -27.20 -7.75
CA SER A 895 4.48 -27.02 -6.30
C SER A 895 3.44 -26.01 -5.86
N GLN A 896 2.31 -25.92 -6.55
CA GLN A 896 1.32 -24.86 -6.35
C GLN A 896 -0.09 -25.39 -6.04
N ALA A 897 -0.31 -26.69 -6.05
CA ALA A 897 -1.62 -27.31 -5.85
C ALA A 897 -1.88 -27.63 -4.37
N HIS A 898 -3.15 -27.69 -3.96
CA HIS A 898 -3.57 -28.12 -2.62
C HIS A 898 -3.59 -29.66 -2.52
N PHE A 899 -2.41 -30.26 -2.68
CA PHE A 899 -2.20 -31.69 -2.61
C PHE A 899 -0.95 -32.01 -1.75
N CYS A 900 -1.04 -33.11 -0.97
CA CYS A 900 0.06 -33.63 -0.19
C CYS A 900 0.09 -35.14 -0.34
N ASP A 901 1.23 -35.71 -0.76
CA ASP A 901 1.36 -37.13 -1.08
C ASP A 901 0.26 -37.63 -2.04
N GLY A 902 -0.15 -36.79 -3.02
CA GLY A 902 -1.18 -37.09 -3.98
C GLY A 902 -2.64 -36.97 -3.49
N GLU A 903 -2.86 -36.67 -2.21
CA GLU A 903 -4.17 -36.50 -1.61
C GLU A 903 -4.57 -35.03 -1.51
N ILE A 904 -5.87 -34.71 -1.62
CA ILE A 904 -6.36 -33.31 -1.52
C ILE A 904 -6.16 -32.79 -0.10
N ALA A 905 -5.36 -31.75 0.04
CA ALA A 905 -5.16 -30.96 1.27
C ALA A 905 -5.91 -29.63 1.13
N LYS A 906 -7.04 -29.47 1.83
CA LYS A 906 -7.82 -28.25 1.71
C LYS A 906 -7.07 -27.04 2.24
N GLN A 907 -7.31 -25.89 1.64
CA GLN A 907 -6.76 -24.62 2.09
C GLN A 907 -7.08 -24.35 3.57
N GLY A 908 -6.05 -24.02 4.35
CA GLY A 908 -6.18 -23.69 5.77
C GLY A 908 -6.38 -24.87 6.73
N ASP A 909 -6.37 -26.12 6.24
CA ASP A 909 -6.70 -27.33 7.03
C ASP A 909 -5.48 -28.03 7.65
N ASP A 910 -4.22 -27.61 7.36
CA ASP A 910 -3.04 -28.25 7.94
C ASP A 910 -2.97 -27.99 9.44
N LYS A 911 -2.77 -26.75 9.86
CA LYS A 911 -2.72 -26.31 11.26
C LYS A 911 -2.90 -24.81 11.38
N ARG A 912 -2.86 -24.30 12.62
CA ARG A 912 -2.73 -22.87 12.87
C ARG A 912 -1.39 -22.57 13.51
N LEU A 913 -0.81 -21.45 13.12
CA LEU A 913 0.39 -20.91 13.76
C LEU A 913 0.16 -20.68 15.26
N PRO A 914 1.21 -20.66 16.09
CA PRO A 914 1.09 -20.37 17.51
C PRO A 914 0.51 -18.98 17.77
N PHE A 915 -0.12 -18.82 18.94
CA PHE A 915 -0.60 -17.52 19.40
C PHE A 915 0.55 -16.50 19.49
N PHE A 916 0.39 -15.34 18.83
CA PHE A 916 1.35 -14.24 18.85
C PHE A 916 1.02 -13.25 19.96
N TRP A 917 2.04 -12.67 20.58
CA TRP A 917 1.89 -11.44 21.37
C TRP A 917 3.23 -10.70 21.48
N GLN A 918 3.16 -9.40 21.66
CA GLN A 918 4.32 -8.51 21.78
C GLN A 918 3.96 -7.33 22.69
N LEU A 919 4.91 -6.92 23.51
CA LEU A 919 4.86 -5.71 24.32
C LEU A 919 6.00 -4.79 23.91
N ASP A 920 5.67 -3.56 23.53
CA ASP A 920 6.61 -2.49 23.19
C ASP A 920 6.43 -1.36 24.19
N LEU A 921 7.53 -0.80 24.70
CA LEU A 921 7.51 0.30 25.67
C LEU A 921 8.41 1.44 25.23
N SER A 922 8.03 2.66 25.62
CA SER A 922 8.84 3.86 25.49
C SER A 922 8.85 4.65 26.80
N ALA A 923 9.97 5.28 27.08
CA ALA A 923 10.11 6.26 28.17
C ALA A 923 10.71 7.53 27.58
N MET A 924 10.10 8.66 27.85
CA MET A 924 10.51 9.96 27.32
C MET A 924 10.67 10.96 28.46
N TYR A 925 11.68 11.82 28.35
CA TYR A 925 11.87 12.93 29.25
C TYR A 925 12.12 14.23 28.45
N ASP A 926 11.33 15.26 28.77
CA ASP A 926 11.36 16.58 28.16
C ASP A 926 11.98 17.60 29.10
N TRP A 927 13.14 18.16 28.69
CA TRP A 927 13.80 19.28 29.39
C TRP A 927 13.40 20.59 28.73
N LYS A 928 12.69 21.41 29.45
CA LYS A 928 12.40 22.79 29.05
C LYS A 928 13.48 23.69 29.60
N PHE A 929 14.40 24.20 28.78
CA PHE A 929 15.46 25.10 29.19
C PHE A 929 14.96 26.52 29.40
N ASN A 930 13.98 26.93 28.61
CA ASN A 930 13.24 28.17 28.69
C ASN A 930 11.97 28.05 27.83
N ASP A 931 11.20 29.13 27.70
CA ASP A 931 9.94 29.13 26.95
C ASP A 931 10.11 28.83 25.44
N SER A 932 11.34 28.89 24.92
CA SER A 932 11.64 28.76 23.49
C SER A 932 12.53 27.55 23.16
N ASN A 933 13.00 26.78 24.15
CA ASN A 933 13.94 25.70 23.88
C ASN A 933 13.61 24.44 24.65
N ASP A 934 13.24 23.41 23.94
CA ASP A 934 12.92 22.09 24.48
C ASP A 934 13.89 21.03 23.95
N LEU A 935 14.35 20.13 24.83
CA LEU A 935 15.11 18.93 24.47
C LEU A 935 14.34 17.71 24.97
N SER A 936 14.03 16.80 24.09
CA SER A 936 13.37 15.54 24.39
C SER A 936 14.29 14.35 24.12
N LEU A 937 14.37 13.45 25.08
CA LEU A 937 15.05 12.16 24.93
C LEU A 937 14.05 11.04 25.17
N GLN A 938 13.88 10.15 24.20
CA GLN A 938 13.03 8.98 24.29
C GLN A 938 13.85 7.71 24.09
N LEU A 939 13.69 6.76 25.02
CA LEU A 939 14.15 5.39 24.88
C LEU A 939 12.97 4.52 24.45
N ARG A 940 13.14 3.70 23.41
CA ARG A 940 12.14 2.75 22.92
C ARG A 940 12.68 1.34 22.98
N VAL A 941 11.88 0.41 23.46
CA VAL A 941 12.18 -1.01 23.49
C VAL A 941 11.03 -1.76 22.85
N THR A 942 11.25 -2.34 21.69
CA THR A 942 10.27 -3.23 21.04
C THR A 942 10.52 -4.67 21.47
N ASN A 943 9.45 -5.45 21.57
CA ASN A 943 9.46 -6.83 22.07
C ASN A 943 10.22 -6.93 23.42
N VAL A 944 9.80 -6.17 24.42
CA VAL A 944 10.44 -6.09 25.75
C VAL A 944 10.74 -7.45 26.36
N THR A 945 9.86 -8.40 26.18
CA THR A 945 9.98 -9.78 26.72
C THR A 945 10.93 -10.65 25.92
N ASN A 946 11.45 -10.17 24.79
CA ASN A 946 12.27 -10.92 23.84
C ASN A 946 11.63 -12.26 23.43
N ARG A 947 10.30 -12.29 23.29
CA ARG A 947 9.60 -13.48 22.85
C ARG A 947 9.92 -13.78 21.39
N GLN A 948 10.09 -15.03 21.06
CA GLN A 948 10.41 -15.53 19.74
C GLN A 948 9.37 -16.56 19.34
N GLY A 949 8.19 -16.07 18.94
CA GLY A 949 7.13 -16.91 18.39
C GLY A 949 7.36 -17.15 16.90
N THR A 950 6.92 -18.27 16.39
CA THR A 950 6.79 -18.51 14.96
C THR A 950 5.68 -17.60 14.40
N ILE A 951 6.00 -16.82 13.41
CA ILE A 951 5.06 -15.89 12.76
C ILE A 951 4.65 -16.34 11.37
N ASP A 952 5.42 -17.25 10.77
CA ASP A 952 5.11 -17.87 9.49
C ASP A 952 5.91 -19.15 9.28
N ILE A 953 5.49 -20.02 8.36
CA ILE A 953 6.18 -21.23 7.94
C ILE A 953 6.11 -21.43 6.44
N ASN A 954 7.09 -22.11 5.86
CA ASN A 954 6.99 -22.56 4.48
C ASN A 954 5.94 -23.67 4.36
N GLN A 955 4.98 -23.50 3.47
CA GLN A 955 3.83 -24.38 3.28
C GLN A 955 4.00 -25.36 2.11
N VAL A 956 5.10 -25.28 1.35
CA VAL A 956 5.38 -26.17 0.22
C VAL A 956 5.90 -27.50 0.74
N TYR A 957 5.07 -28.53 0.63
CA TYR A 957 5.37 -29.90 1.06
C TYR A 957 6.03 -30.70 -0.05
N ASP A 958 5.44 -30.75 -1.24
CA ASP A 958 5.96 -31.46 -2.40
C ASP A 958 6.56 -30.49 -3.41
N THR A 959 7.73 -30.81 -3.95
CA THR A 959 8.40 -30.05 -5.01
C THR A 959 8.34 -30.71 -6.38
N GLY A 960 7.73 -31.88 -6.48
CA GLY A 960 7.60 -32.69 -7.68
C GLY A 960 7.22 -34.14 -7.37
N LEU A 961 7.20 -34.97 -8.40
CA LEU A 961 6.99 -36.42 -8.28
C LEU A 961 8.21 -37.13 -8.89
N THR A 962 8.56 -38.26 -8.32
CA THR A 962 9.52 -39.20 -8.89
C THR A 962 8.93 -39.90 -10.13
N SER A 963 9.75 -40.60 -10.89
CA SER A 963 9.28 -41.33 -12.09
C SER A 963 8.27 -42.44 -11.81
N ASP A 964 8.19 -42.92 -10.57
CA ASP A 964 7.21 -43.91 -10.11
C ASP A 964 5.99 -43.25 -9.41
N GLY A 965 5.92 -41.92 -9.43
CA GLY A 965 4.79 -41.15 -8.94
C GLY A 965 4.82 -40.83 -7.43
N ALA A 966 5.91 -41.13 -6.73
CA ALA A 966 6.05 -40.77 -5.32
C ALA A 966 6.39 -39.27 -5.18
N SER A 967 5.89 -38.61 -4.14
CA SER A 967 6.19 -37.21 -3.86
C SER A 967 7.66 -36.96 -3.50
N ILE A 968 8.22 -35.90 -4.09
CA ILE A 968 9.53 -35.36 -3.72
C ILE A 968 9.29 -34.28 -2.66
N HIS A 969 9.56 -34.61 -1.41
CA HIS A 969 9.30 -33.69 -0.31
C HIS A 969 10.28 -32.51 -0.30
N SER A 970 9.75 -31.33 0.01
CA SER A 970 10.55 -30.14 0.23
C SER A 970 11.32 -30.23 1.53
N VAL A 971 12.64 -30.11 1.47
CA VAL A 971 13.50 -30.00 2.65
C VAL A 971 13.17 -28.77 3.50
N ASN A 972 12.45 -27.80 2.94
CA ASN A 972 12.08 -26.53 3.57
C ASN A 972 10.67 -26.55 4.17
N TYR A 973 9.91 -27.66 4.08
CA TYR A 973 8.55 -27.70 4.61
C TYR A 973 8.55 -27.41 6.12
N HIS A 974 7.68 -26.48 6.54
CA HIS A 974 7.60 -25.93 7.89
C HIS A 974 8.84 -25.17 8.38
N ALA A 975 9.79 -24.80 7.49
CA ALA A 975 10.82 -23.85 7.86
C ALA A 975 10.19 -22.55 8.38
N ALA A 976 10.52 -22.17 9.62
CA ALA A 976 9.83 -21.13 10.36
C ALA A 976 10.50 -19.76 10.20
N THR A 977 9.66 -18.74 10.09
CA THR A 977 10.05 -17.34 10.30
C THR A 977 9.67 -16.93 11.71
N TRP A 978 10.57 -16.24 12.39
CA TRP A 978 10.43 -15.92 13.80
C TRP A 978 10.15 -14.45 14.03
N GLN A 979 9.45 -14.17 15.14
CA GLN A 979 9.25 -12.81 15.64
C GLN A 979 10.59 -12.09 15.81
N ILE A 980 10.63 -10.81 15.44
CA ILE A 980 11.81 -9.95 15.58
C ILE A 980 12.24 -9.92 17.08
N PRO A 981 13.51 -10.15 17.39
CA PRO A 981 14.00 -10.08 18.76
C PRO A 981 13.89 -8.68 19.34
N ARG A 982 14.03 -8.56 20.66
CA ARG A 982 14.02 -7.27 21.36
C ARG A 982 15.00 -6.31 20.73
N THR A 983 14.50 -5.14 20.36
CA THR A 983 15.27 -4.06 19.76
C THR A 983 15.14 -2.81 20.61
N THR A 984 16.26 -2.14 20.86
CA THR A 984 16.31 -0.88 21.60
C THR A 984 16.70 0.24 20.64
N SER A 985 15.99 1.34 20.66
CA SER A 985 16.30 2.55 19.91
C SER A 985 16.12 3.79 20.78
N MET A 986 16.75 4.88 20.37
CA MET A 986 16.76 6.16 21.08
C MET A 986 16.35 7.26 20.11
N VAL A 987 15.54 8.20 20.59
CA VAL A 987 15.17 9.40 19.85
C VAL A 987 15.59 10.62 20.66
N LEU A 988 16.37 11.48 20.04
CA LEU A 988 16.73 12.80 20.58
C LEU A 988 16.07 13.86 19.70
N ARG A 989 15.34 14.81 20.32
CA ARG A 989 14.74 15.95 19.63
C ARG A 989 15.10 17.22 20.34
N TYR A 990 15.52 18.18 19.58
CA TYR A 990 15.67 19.57 20.03
C TYR A 990 14.72 20.44 19.23
N THR A 991 13.93 21.24 19.92
CA THR A 991 12.97 22.16 19.30
C THR A 991 13.23 23.58 19.80
N PHE A 992 13.30 24.50 18.87
CA PHE A 992 13.31 25.94 19.09
C PHE A 992 11.95 26.50 18.65
N GLN A 993 11.29 27.25 19.57
CA GLN A 993 9.95 27.84 19.37
C GLN A 993 10.05 29.36 19.35
#